data_794fb0ea7b84371852cd87f0e9b27085
#
_entry.id   794fb0ea7b84371852cd87f0e9b27085
#
_cell.length_a   1.000
_cell.length_b   1.000
_cell.length_c   1.000
_cell.angle_alpha   90.00
_cell.angle_beta   90.00
_cell.angle_gamma   90.00
#
_symmetry.space_group_name_H-M   'P 1'
#
loop_
_entity.id
_entity.type
_entity.pdbx_description
1 polymer ?
#
loop_
_entity_poly.entity_id
_entity_poly.type
_entity_poly.pdbx_seq_one_letter_code
_entity_poly.pdbx_strand_id
1 'polypeptide(L)'
;YFSKSFWVYLGSLNFTNMRKNILFLLAIVLCWNSSSIANCFYKSSKRNVKAVQTPEINYLNFLYKYMALPDKTDYSKSFYAENVALSLQARREMPWGRTVPEREFKHFVLPVRVNNENLDDSRKVFYAELKDRVKNLSMKDAILEVNHWCHEKVTYRPTDGRTSSPLASVCTAYGRCGEESTFLVAALRSVGIPARQVYTPRWAHTDDNHAWVEAWADGKWYFLGACEPEPILNLGWFNESASRGMLMHTKVFGDYDGPEEVMSKTPLYTEINVISNYAPTANVKVVVVDEKGKPVKDAKVEFKLYNYAEFYTVARKTTDSNGVATLTAGKGDMIVWASKDGKVGIDKVSFGKTKELNLILKRNGLPQTKAWDITPPPVSIVLPNVTDAQRAENTKRLAYEDSIRQAYEATMKDKSRGNYATIQTFLREAKNKEMAQRLLNVISEKDLRDVQLAVLKDHEVAKTDTSELYCKYVMNPRVEIEWLSPYRHFLARKMAGIRSPQALIDWCKTNIAIDETHNPQRLRMLPMSVWRDRKTDKLGRAIFFVAAARSLGFPARINEINGKLQYNANGAWIDVEFDGKQAEKSVPKGTLLLVYKPTKYNDNPKYYSHFTISKIENGVAQLLTYPETATWKDDFSKGTELEEGTYMLITGTRMASGQVLAETQLFTIEAGKDTRLVFTMREDDNAVQVIGSFNAEDIYHDRATNSDKSLLSTAGRGYYMVGIIAPNQEPTNHTLRDISTYKTQFEKWGRKMIFLFEDADNLSRFNFKEFDNLPSNVVWGTDIDKKIVSEIREQLKLISPSLPIFI
;
A
#
# COMPACT_ATOMS: atom_id res chain seq x y z
N TYR A 1 5.68 -33.15 -9.10
CA TYR A 1 5.57 -32.85 -10.53
C TYR A 1 6.64 -31.86 -11.04
N PHE A 2 7.41 -31.26 -10.15
CA PHE A 2 8.54 -30.36 -10.51
C PHE A 2 9.83 -31.11 -10.94
N SER A 3 9.92 -32.43 -10.76
CA SER A 3 11.12 -33.21 -11.08
C SER A 3 11.18 -33.75 -12.52
N LYS A 4 10.09 -33.72 -13.27
CA LYS A 4 10.09 -34.25 -14.66
C LYS A 4 10.39 -33.20 -15.74
N SER A 5 10.21 -31.92 -15.47
CA SER A 5 10.50 -30.86 -16.44
C SER A 5 11.99 -30.45 -16.47
N PHE A 6 12.76 -30.79 -15.45
CA PHE A 6 14.19 -30.51 -15.39
C PHE A 6 15.07 -31.47 -16.20
N TRP A 7 14.56 -32.66 -16.52
CA TRP A 7 15.31 -33.69 -17.25
C TRP A 7 15.09 -33.67 -18.78
N VAL A 8 14.10 -32.95 -19.28
CA VAL A 8 13.85 -32.90 -20.74
C VAL A 8 14.79 -31.89 -21.43
N TYR A 9 15.42 -30.94 -20.69
CA TYR A 9 16.35 -29.96 -21.26
C TYR A 9 17.82 -30.41 -21.31
N LEU A 10 18.16 -31.58 -20.75
CA LEU A 10 19.54 -32.13 -20.76
C LEU A 10 19.79 -33.12 -21.88
N GLY A 11 18.82 -33.35 -22.76
CA GLY A 11 18.89 -34.37 -23.83
C GLY A 11 19.52 -33.93 -25.15
N SER A 12 19.93 -32.64 -25.31
CA SER A 12 20.47 -32.15 -26.60
C SER A 12 21.80 -31.40 -26.49
N LEU A 13 22.60 -31.65 -25.46
CA LEU A 13 23.95 -31.07 -25.39
C LEU A 13 25.00 -32.08 -25.86
N ASN A 14 25.56 -31.77 -27.05
CA ASN A 14 26.60 -32.53 -27.73
C ASN A 14 27.89 -32.63 -26.87
N PHE A 15 28.30 -33.85 -26.57
CA PHE A 15 29.41 -34.19 -25.65
C PHE A 15 30.81 -33.70 -26.10
N THR A 16 30.95 -33.01 -27.19
CA THR A 16 32.25 -32.55 -27.73
C THR A 16 32.75 -31.25 -27.12
N ASN A 17 31.90 -30.46 -26.44
CA ASN A 17 32.34 -29.19 -25.82
C ASN A 17 32.65 -29.26 -24.33
N MET A 18 32.37 -30.38 -23.66
CA MET A 18 32.61 -30.53 -22.22
C MET A 18 34.08 -30.70 -21.83
N ARG A 19 34.93 -31.19 -22.75
CA ARG A 19 36.38 -31.35 -22.47
C ARG A 19 37.16 -30.03 -22.48
N LYS A 20 36.71 -29.00 -23.21
CA LYS A 20 37.40 -27.69 -23.22
C LYS A 20 37.07 -26.85 -21.97
N ASN A 21 35.88 -26.98 -21.40
CA ASN A 21 35.48 -26.20 -20.22
C ASN A 21 36.04 -26.78 -18.90
N ILE A 22 36.31 -28.09 -18.84
CA ILE A 22 36.94 -28.72 -17.67
C ILE A 22 38.44 -28.35 -17.60
N LEU A 23 39.14 -28.21 -18.73
CA LEU A 23 40.53 -27.75 -18.77
C LEU A 23 40.67 -26.27 -18.38
N PHE A 24 39.65 -25.43 -18.63
CA PHE A 24 39.66 -24.03 -18.23
C PHE A 24 39.40 -23.86 -16.72
N LEU A 25 38.56 -24.69 -16.12
CA LEU A 25 38.31 -24.71 -14.66
C LEU A 25 39.49 -25.28 -13.86
N LEU A 26 40.22 -26.24 -14.38
CA LEU A 26 41.45 -26.77 -13.75
C LEU A 26 42.64 -25.79 -13.81
N ALA A 27 42.68 -24.92 -14.83
CA ALA A 27 43.70 -23.85 -14.90
C ALA A 27 43.44 -22.74 -13.88
N ILE A 28 42.19 -22.46 -13.49
CA ILE A 28 41.84 -21.44 -12.48
C ILE A 28 42.14 -21.93 -11.06
N VAL A 29 41.99 -23.25 -10.77
CA VAL A 29 42.26 -23.82 -9.45
C VAL A 29 43.77 -23.99 -9.18
N LEU A 30 44.60 -24.12 -10.21
CA LEU A 30 46.07 -24.25 -10.06
C LEU A 30 46.81 -22.91 -9.87
N CYS A 31 46.15 -21.77 -10.10
CA CYS A 31 46.71 -20.42 -9.86
C CYS A 31 46.51 -19.88 -8.44
N TRP A 32 45.93 -20.64 -7.53
CA TRP A 32 45.65 -20.17 -6.16
C TRP A 32 46.59 -20.66 -5.05
N ASN A 33 47.69 -21.30 -5.43
CA ASN A 33 48.72 -21.74 -4.47
C ASN A 33 50.13 -21.32 -4.89
N SER A 34 50.41 -20.02 -4.99
CA SER A 34 51.76 -19.53 -4.87
C SER A 34 51.78 -18.06 -4.40
N SER A 35 51.99 -17.90 -3.12
CA SER A 35 52.20 -16.63 -2.40
C SER A 35 53.59 -16.02 -2.64
N SER A 36 54.16 -16.08 -3.85
CA SER A 36 55.49 -15.60 -4.14
C SER A 36 55.65 -14.65 -5.32
N ILE A 37 54.58 -14.16 -5.93
CA ILE A 37 54.64 -13.21 -7.08
C ILE A 37 54.08 -11.81 -6.74
N ALA A 38 53.70 -11.54 -5.50
CA ALA A 38 53.11 -10.24 -5.11
C ALA A 38 54.17 -9.09 -4.92
N ASN A 39 55.46 -9.31 -5.11
CA ASN A 39 56.47 -8.27 -4.80
C ASN A 39 57.24 -7.70 -5.99
N CYS A 40 56.85 -8.01 -7.25
CA CYS A 40 57.64 -7.53 -8.42
C CYS A 40 56.94 -6.46 -9.28
N PHE A 41 55.75 -6.00 -8.96
CA PHE A 41 55.02 -4.98 -9.74
C PHE A 41 54.68 -3.68 -8.99
N TYR A 42 55.40 -3.39 -7.93
CA TYR A 42 55.16 -2.15 -7.19
C TYR A 42 56.19 -1.05 -7.51
N LYS A 43 56.59 -0.93 -8.76
CA LYS A 43 57.31 0.27 -9.23
C LYS A 43 57.11 0.41 -10.74
N SER A 44 56.03 1.00 -11.21
CA SER A 44 56.00 1.74 -12.46
C SER A 44 54.69 2.47 -12.68
N SER A 45 54.79 3.78 -12.82
CA SER A 45 53.91 4.73 -13.47
C SER A 45 52.52 4.98 -12.84
N LYS A 46 52.45 6.09 -12.12
CA LYS A 46 51.22 6.92 -12.05
C LYS A 46 50.84 7.37 -13.48
N ARG A 47 50.31 6.50 -14.31
CA ARG A 47 49.44 6.91 -15.42
C ARG A 47 48.04 7.04 -14.86
N ASN A 48 47.49 8.25 -14.93
CA ASN A 48 46.07 8.50 -14.79
C ASN A 48 45.30 7.68 -15.87
N VAL A 49 45.06 6.42 -15.62
CA VAL A 49 44.09 5.67 -16.38
C VAL A 49 42.74 6.27 -15.98
N LYS A 50 42.22 7.21 -16.78
CA LYS A 50 40.77 7.53 -16.74
C LYS A 50 40.05 6.19 -16.86
N ALA A 51 39.43 5.74 -15.77
CA ALA A 51 38.61 4.55 -15.80
C ALA A 51 37.66 4.69 -16.98
N VAL A 52 37.72 3.75 -17.93
CA VAL A 52 36.80 3.72 -19.05
C VAL A 52 35.41 3.57 -18.45
N GLN A 53 34.61 4.66 -18.50
CA GLN A 53 33.23 4.66 -18.01
C GLN A 53 32.39 3.91 -19.04
N THR A 54 32.13 2.62 -18.80
CA THR A 54 31.15 1.88 -19.61
C THR A 54 29.73 2.35 -19.28
N PRO A 55 28.78 2.20 -20.19
CA PRO A 55 27.36 2.51 -19.90
C PRO A 55 26.86 1.84 -18.62
N GLU A 56 27.23 0.60 -18.37
CA GLU A 56 26.88 -0.16 -17.15
C GLU A 56 27.33 0.56 -15.89
N ILE A 57 28.58 1.03 -15.85
CA ILE A 57 29.15 1.77 -14.72
C ILE A 57 28.38 3.07 -14.49
N ASN A 58 28.05 3.80 -15.55
CA ASN A 58 27.31 5.06 -15.47
C ASN A 58 25.90 4.87 -14.87
N TYR A 59 25.17 3.84 -15.33
CA TYR A 59 23.85 3.54 -14.81
C TYR A 59 23.88 3.00 -13.38
N LEU A 60 24.87 2.17 -13.05
CA LEU A 60 25.06 1.71 -11.67
C LEU A 60 25.36 2.89 -10.73
N ASN A 61 26.21 3.83 -11.15
CA ASN A 61 26.51 5.05 -10.39
C ASN A 61 25.26 5.94 -10.23
N PHE A 62 24.40 6.02 -11.26
CA PHE A 62 23.13 6.74 -11.17
C PHE A 62 22.22 6.10 -10.13
N LEU A 63 22.08 4.77 -10.10
CA LEU A 63 21.30 4.07 -9.08
C LEU A 63 21.87 4.36 -7.68
N TYR A 64 23.19 4.19 -7.48
CA TYR A 64 23.81 4.41 -6.16
C TYR A 64 23.75 5.86 -5.69
N LYS A 65 23.69 6.83 -6.60
CA LYS A 65 23.50 8.24 -6.25
C LYS A 65 22.16 8.49 -5.60
N TYR A 66 21.10 7.88 -6.11
CA TYR A 66 19.72 8.21 -5.74
C TYR A 66 18.98 7.12 -4.96
N MET A 67 19.55 5.92 -4.75
CA MET A 67 18.89 4.91 -3.95
C MET A 67 18.94 5.25 -2.45
N ALA A 68 17.89 4.84 -1.73
CA ALA A 68 17.80 5.03 -0.28
C ALA A 68 18.85 4.24 0.48
N LEU A 69 19.15 4.65 1.72
CA LEU A 69 20.10 3.97 2.58
C LEU A 69 19.77 2.47 2.77
N PRO A 70 18.51 2.06 3.06
CA PRO A 70 18.19 0.63 3.12
C PRO A 70 18.51 -0.13 1.83
N ASP A 71 18.23 0.45 0.66
CA ASP A 71 18.54 -0.21 -0.61
C ASP A 71 20.06 -0.40 -0.82
N LYS A 72 20.88 0.55 -0.36
CA LYS A 72 22.35 0.43 -0.43
C LYS A 72 22.92 -0.65 0.49
N THR A 73 22.22 -0.92 1.57
CA THR A 73 22.73 -1.76 2.67
C THR A 73 22.14 -3.16 2.69
N ASP A 74 20.85 -3.30 2.35
CA ASP A 74 20.15 -4.58 2.42
C ASP A 74 20.44 -5.48 1.21
N TYR A 75 20.85 -4.90 0.07
CA TYR A 75 21.12 -5.63 -1.17
C TYR A 75 22.58 -5.49 -1.63
N SER A 76 23.07 -6.52 -2.32
CA SER A 76 24.46 -6.55 -2.79
C SER A 76 24.69 -5.68 -4.02
N LYS A 77 25.95 -5.25 -4.23
CA LYS A 77 26.33 -4.53 -5.45
C LYS A 77 26.12 -5.37 -6.72
N SER A 78 26.30 -6.70 -6.62
CA SER A 78 26.07 -7.63 -7.72
C SER A 78 24.59 -7.68 -8.13
N PHE A 79 23.65 -7.62 -7.18
CA PHE A 79 22.23 -7.52 -7.44
C PHE A 79 21.90 -6.32 -8.34
N TYR A 80 22.40 -5.12 -8.01
CA TYR A 80 22.17 -3.94 -8.84
C TYR A 80 22.90 -3.99 -10.18
N ALA A 81 24.11 -4.54 -10.23
CA ALA A 81 24.84 -4.71 -11.49
C ALA A 81 24.10 -5.66 -12.45
N GLU A 82 23.51 -6.75 -11.96
CA GLU A 82 22.69 -7.67 -12.76
C GLU A 82 21.41 -6.97 -13.25
N ASN A 83 20.73 -6.20 -12.42
CA ASN A 83 19.56 -5.42 -12.81
C ASN A 83 19.87 -4.36 -13.88
N VAL A 84 21.03 -3.69 -13.82
CA VAL A 84 21.52 -2.78 -14.87
C VAL A 84 21.75 -3.55 -16.17
N ALA A 85 22.46 -4.68 -16.12
CA ALA A 85 22.76 -5.50 -17.29
C ALA A 85 21.48 -5.99 -18.00
N LEU A 86 20.47 -6.44 -17.22
CA LEU A 86 19.16 -6.87 -17.74
C LEU A 86 18.39 -5.70 -18.38
N SER A 87 18.43 -4.50 -17.76
CA SER A 87 17.79 -3.31 -18.34
C SER A 87 18.41 -2.92 -19.70
N LEU A 88 19.74 -3.01 -19.79
CA LEU A 88 20.46 -2.75 -21.03
C LEU A 88 20.25 -3.87 -22.08
N GLN A 89 20.07 -5.10 -21.63
CA GLN A 89 19.68 -6.21 -22.49
C GLN A 89 18.30 -5.96 -23.10
N ALA A 90 17.28 -5.65 -22.29
CA ALA A 90 15.96 -5.30 -22.77
C ALA A 90 16.01 -4.12 -23.76
N ARG A 91 16.82 -3.08 -23.47
CA ARG A 91 17.01 -1.93 -24.37
C ARG A 91 17.62 -2.32 -25.73
N ARG A 92 18.46 -3.34 -25.77
CA ARG A 92 19.04 -3.83 -27.03
C ARG A 92 18.12 -4.75 -27.83
N GLU A 93 17.38 -5.59 -27.12
CA GLU A 93 16.62 -6.70 -27.72
C GLU A 93 15.17 -6.34 -28.07
N MET A 94 14.55 -5.39 -27.33
CA MET A 94 13.15 -5.00 -27.58
C MET A 94 13.03 -3.96 -28.70
N PRO A 95 11.96 -4.02 -29.54
CA PRO A 95 11.77 -3.13 -30.68
C PRO A 95 11.79 -1.64 -30.31
N TRP A 96 11.25 -1.29 -29.15
CA TRP A 96 11.18 0.09 -28.63
C TRP A 96 12.45 0.57 -27.91
N GLY A 97 13.44 -0.27 -27.71
CA GLY A 97 14.62 0.08 -26.90
C GLY A 97 15.43 1.26 -27.43
N ARG A 98 15.38 1.51 -28.74
CA ARG A 98 16.04 2.67 -29.38
C ARG A 98 15.19 3.93 -29.39
N THR A 99 13.86 3.81 -29.27
CA THR A 99 12.91 4.93 -29.30
C THR A 99 12.62 5.49 -27.92
N VAL A 100 12.85 4.71 -26.85
CA VAL A 100 12.73 5.18 -25.45
C VAL A 100 13.83 6.20 -25.17
N PRO A 101 13.46 7.47 -24.85
CA PRO A 101 14.45 8.50 -24.57
C PRO A 101 15.26 8.19 -23.30
N GLU A 102 16.45 8.77 -23.21
CA GLU A 102 17.37 8.52 -22.10
C GLU A 102 16.80 8.92 -20.74
N ARG A 103 16.02 10.00 -20.67
CA ARG A 103 15.35 10.46 -19.45
C ARG A 103 14.35 9.40 -18.97
N GLU A 104 13.45 8.94 -19.85
CA GLU A 104 12.45 7.93 -19.53
C GLU A 104 13.10 6.59 -19.14
N PHE A 105 14.17 6.22 -19.82
CA PHE A 105 14.93 5.02 -19.47
C PHE A 105 15.55 5.12 -18.06
N LYS A 106 16.24 6.22 -17.74
CA LYS A 106 16.89 6.40 -16.42
C LYS A 106 15.93 6.46 -15.25
N HIS A 107 14.78 7.12 -15.44
CA HIS A 107 13.86 7.39 -14.35
C HIS A 107 12.74 6.35 -14.21
N PHE A 108 12.39 5.61 -15.31
CA PHE A 108 11.20 4.77 -15.33
C PHE A 108 11.43 3.33 -15.84
N VAL A 109 12.64 2.98 -16.30
CA VAL A 109 13.02 1.59 -16.64
C VAL A 109 14.10 1.08 -15.71
N LEU A 110 15.17 1.84 -15.56
CA LEU A 110 16.38 1.46 -14.83
C LEU A 110 16.14 1.18 -13.34
N PRO A 111 15.36 2.00 -12.58
CA PRO A 111 15.14 1.77 -11.16
C PRO A 111 14.47 0.43 -10.89
N VAL A 112 14.98 -0.29 -9.86
CA VAL A 112 14.40 -1.57 -9.44
C VAL A 112 13.18 -1.33 -8.56
N ARG A 113 13.33 -0.45 -7.53
CA ARG A 113 12.26 -0.12 -6.61
C ARG A 113 11.11 0.64 -7.27
N VAL A 114 9.90 0.28 -6.90
CA VAL A 114 8.66 0.92 -7.36
C VAL A 114 8.00 1.70 -6.22
N ASN A 115 7.82 1.05 -5.07
CA ASN A 115 7.15 1.60 -3.88
C ASN A 115 8.02 1.34 -2.63
N ASN A 116 7.49 0.66 -1.63
CA ASN A 116 8.19 0.26 -0.39
C ASN A 116 8.32 -1.27 -0.26
N GLU A 117 8.14 -1.97 -1.35
CA GLU A 117 8.26 -3.41 -1.45
C GLU A 117 9.66 -3.90 -1.10
N ASN A 118 9.77 -5.18 -0.76
CA ASN A 118 11.05 -5.86 -0.74
C ASN A 118 11.52 -6.13 -2.18
N LEU A 119 12.79 -5.92 -2.49
CA LEU A 119 13.35 -6.19 -3.82
C LEU A 119 13.70 -7.68 -3.96
N ASP A 120 13.53 -8.20 -5.17
CA ASP A 120 13.82 -9.58 -5.55
C ASP A 120 14.35 -9.69 -6.99
N ASP A 121 14.59 -10.90 -7.47
CA ASP A 121 15.10 -11.18 -8.81
C ASP A 121 14.01 -11.15 -9.91
N SER A 122 12.88 -10.46 -9.66
CA SER A 122 11.73 -10.39 -10.57
C SER A 122 12.11 -9.93 -11.97
N ARG A 123 12.98 -8.95 -12.13
CA ARG A 123 13.39 -8.45 -13.46
C ARG A 123 13.95 -9.57 -14.34
N LYS A 124 14.77 -10.45 -13.77
CA LYS A 124 15.34 -11.59 -14.49
C LYS A 124 14.27 -12.61 -14.89
N VAL A 125 13.41 -12.97 -13.94
CA VAL A 125 12.35 -13.96 -14.15
C VAL A 125 11.35 -13.45 -15.18
N PHE A 126 10.87 -12.21 -14.99
CA PHE A 126 9.85 -11.61 -15.86
C PHE A 126 10.38 -11.36 -17.27
N TYR A 127 11.63 -10.90 -17.41
CA TYR A 127 12.23 -10.79 -18.74
C TYR A 127 12.25 -12.13 -19.50
N ALA A 128 12.63 -13.20 -18.81
CA ALA A 128 12.68 -14.52 -19.43
C ALA A 128 11.30 -15.02 -19.90
N GLU A 129 10.23 -14.72 -19.14
CA GLU A 129 8.87 -15.12 -19.49
C GLU A 129 8.23 -14.21 -20.55
N LEU A 130 8.52 -12.91 -20.54
CA LEU A 130 7.82 -11.91 -21.35
C LEU A 130 8.46 -11.61 -22.68
N LYS A 131 9.80 -11.69 -22.80
CA LYS A 131 10.53 -11.23 -24.00
C LYS A 131 9.98 -11.78 -25.33
N ASP A 132 9.73 -13.08 -25.39
CA ASP A 132 9.24 -13.74 -26.60
C ASP A 132 7.76 -13.45 -26.85
N ARG A 133 7.01 -13.14 -25.81
CA ARG A 133 5.59 -12.81 -25.85
C ARG A 133 5.33 -11.42 -26.44
N VAL A 134 6.24 -10.46 -26.22
CA VAL A 134 6.04 -9.05 -26.57
C VAL A 134 6.90 -8.56 -27.73
N LYS A 135 8.01 -9.23 -28.11
CA LYS A 135 9.00 -8.73 -29.07
C LYS A 135 8.48 -8.40 -30.48
N ASN A 136 7.31 -8.95 -30.86
CA ASN A 136 6.71 -8.73 -32.16
C ASN A 136 5.49 -7.77 -32.11
N LEU A 137 5.21 -7.18 -30.97
CA LEU A 137 4.08 -6.30 -30.76
C LEU A 137 4.49 -4.83 -30.90
N SER A 138 3.52 -3.94 -31.15
CA SER A 138 3.70 -2.52 -30.92
C SER A 138 3.90 -2.26 -29.41
N MET A 139 4.47 -1.11 -29.05
CA MET A 139 4.69 -0.81 -27.62
C MET A 139 3.38 -0.74 -26.83
N LYS A 140 2.30 -0.21 -27.42
CA LYS A 140 0.97 -0.17 -26.79
C LYS A 140 0.37 -1.56 -26.61
N ASP A 141 0.45 -2.39 -27.64
CA ASP A 141 -0.03 -3.77 -27.55
C ASP A 141 0.80 -4.58 -26.55
N ALA A 142 2.11 -4.33 -26.47
CA ALA A 142 2.99 -4.94 -25.48
C ALA A 142 2.63 -4.53 -24.04
N ILE A 143 2.21 -3.27 -23.80
CA ILE A 143 1.73 -2.82 -22.49
C ILE A 143 0.49 -3.61 -22.08
N LEU A 144 -0.49 -3.74 -22.98
CA LEU A 144 -1.71 -4.53 -22.73
C LEU A 144 -1.37 -6.00 -22.49
N GLU A 145 -0.49 -6.58 -23.32
CA GLU A 145 -0.08 -7.98 -23.24
C GLU A 145 0.62 -8.30 -21.90
N VAL A 146 1.49 -7.40 -21.42
CA VAL A 146 2.12 -7.55 -20.10
C VAL A 146 1.09 -7.51 -18.97
N ASN A 147 0.05 -6.67 -19.09
CA ASN A 147 -1.01 -6.61 -18.09
C ASN A 147 -1.86 -7.89 -18.09
N HIS A 148 -2.16 -8.45 -19.25
CA HIS A 148 -2.80 -9.76 -19.38
C HIS A 148 -1.95 -10.87 -18.75
N TRP A 149 -0.63 -10.88 -19.00
CA TRP A 149 0.27 -11.81 -18.32
C TRP A 149 0.27 -11.64 -16.80
N CYS A 150 0.16 -10.40 -16.31
CA CYS A 150 0.01 -10.15 -14.86
C CYS A 150 -1.30 -10.73 -14.32
N HIS A 151 -2.42 -10.61 -15.06
CA HIS A 151 -3.72 -11.16 -14.69
C HIS A 151 -3.73 -12.71 -14.63
N GLU A 152 -2.96 -13.38 -15.48
CA GLU A 152 -2.77 -14.84 -15.39
C GLU A 152 -2.21 -15.27 -14.03
N LYS A 153 -1.52 -14.37 -13.30
CA LYS A 153 -0.76 -14.72 -12.10
C LYS A 153 -1.32 -14.13 -10.82
N VAL A 154 -1.89 -12.93 -10.87
CA VAL A 154 -2.30 -12.15 -9.68
C VAL A 154 -3.67 -11.54 -9.90
N THR A 155 -4.51 -11.56 -8.87
CA THR A 155 -5.80 -10.88 -8.81
C THR A 155 -5.89 -10.03 -7.56
N TYR A 156 -6.83 -9.07 -7.56
CA TYR A 156 -7.05 -8.22 -6.41
C TYR A 156 -7.61 -8.98 -5.20
N ARG A 157 -6.97 -8.83 -4.05
CA ARG A 157 -7.50 -9.12 -2.72
C ARG A 157 -6.90 -8.17 -1.69
N PRO A 158 -7.69 -7.63 -0.74
CA PRO A 158 -7.13 -6.84 0.35
C PRO A 158 -6.13 -7.66 1.16
N THR A 159 -5.04 -7.03 1.57
CA THR A 159 -3.99 -7.59 2.42
C THR A 159 -3.58 -6.56 3.48
N ASP A 160 -2.63 -6.89 4.35
CA ASP A 160 -2.08 -5.94 5.32
C ASP A 160 -1.27 -4.80 4.66
N GLY A 161 -0.81 -3.83 5.47
CA GLY A 161 -0.09 -2.64 4.99
C GLY A 161 1.29 -2.90 4.38
N ARG A 162 1.86 -4.10 4.54
CA ARG A 162 3.16 -4.46 3.94
C ARG A 162 3.01 -4.71 2.43
N THR A 163 3.87 -4.12 1.62
CA THR A 163 3.91 -4.40 0.18
C THR A 163 4.80 -5.61 -0.10
N SER A 164 4.24 -6.67 -0.67
CA SER A 164 4.98 -7.86 -1.09
C SER A 164 5.92 -7.54 -2.25
N SER A 165 7.02 -8.27 -2.35
CA SER A 165 7.85 -8.24 -3.57
C SER A 165 7.09 -8.79 -4.77
N PRO A 166 7.47 -8.43 -6.02
CA PRO A 166 6.80 -8.91 -7.21
C PRO A 166 6.72 -10.45 -7.31
N LEU A 167 7.79 -11.18 -6.97
CA LEU A 167 7.78 -12.65 -6.97
C LEU A 167 6.93 -13.23 -5.84
N ALA A 168 6.90 -12.58 -4.67
CA ALA A 168 6.03 -13.00 -3.57
C ALA A 168 4.55 -12.81 -3.93
N SER A 169 4.19 -11.75 -4.66
CA SER A 169 2.84 -11.56 -5.18
C SER A 169 2.44 -12.68 -6.15
N VAL A 170 3.32 -13.08 -7.07
CA VAL A 170 3.11 -14.24 -7.95
C VAL A 170 2.96 -15.54 -7.16
N CYS A 171 3.82 -15.78 -6.17
CA CYS A 171 3.74 -16.96 -5.31
C CYS A 171 2.42 -17.03 -4.52
N THR A 172 1.89 -15.88 -4.13
CA THR A 172 0.62 -15.76 -3.41
C THR A 172 -0.61 -15.83 -4.34
N ALA A 173 -0.48 -15.46 -5.61
CA ALA A 173 -1.50 -15.31 -6.64
C ALA A 173 -2.52 -14.19 -6.38
N TYR A 174 -2.30 -13.30 -5.41
CA TYR A 174 -3.10 -12.11 -5.20
C TYR A 174 -2.34 -11.01 -4.45
N GLY A 175 -2.85 -9.80 -4.54
CA GLY A 175 -2.37 -8.63 -3.83
C GLY A 175 -3.40 -7.52 -3.78
N ARG A 176 -3.17 -6.49 -2.94
CA ARG A 176 -3.94 -5.24 -3.00
C ARG A 176 -3.42 -4.35 -4.15
N CYS A 177 -4.14 -3.30 -4.50
CA CYS A 177 -3.80 -2.40 -5.62
C CYS A 177 -2.35 -1.88 -5.60
N GLY A 178 -1.78 -1.60 -4.41
CA GLY A 178 -0.37 -1.21 -4.26
C GLY A 178 0.62 -2.32 -4.62
N GLU A 179 0.27 -3.59 -4.46
CA GLU A 179 1.08 -4.76 -4.81
C GLU A 179 0.92 -5.10 -6.29
N GLU A 180 -0.29 -5.08 -6.82
CA GLU A 180 -0.58 -5.30 -8.24
C GLU A 180 0.11 -4.26 -9.12
N SER A 181 0.02 -2.98 -8.74
CA SER A 181 0.71 -1.91 -9.48
C SER A 181 2.23 -1.98 -9.37
N THR A 182 2.78 -2.40 -8.23
CA THR A 182 4.22 -2.68 -8.08
C THR A 182 4.65 -3.82 -9.00
N PHE A 183 3.86 -4.89 -9.06
CA PHE A 183 4.11 -6.06 -9.91
C PHE A 183 4.06 -5.69 -11.39
N LEU A 184 3.02 -4.99 -11.86
CA LEU A 184 2.91 -4.58 -13.27
C LEU A 184 4.04 -3.62 -13.68
N VAL A 185 4.40 -2.64 -12.83
CA VAL A 185 5.54 -1.75 -13.12
C VAL A 185 6.84 -2.53 -13.24
N ALA A 186 7.10 -3.49 -12.34
CA ALA A 186 8.29 -4.34 -12.42
C ALA A 186 8.30 -5.19 -13.71
N ALA A 187 7.16 -5.74 -14.12
CA ALA A 187 7.00 -6.51 -15.35
C ALA A 187 7.26 -5.66 -16.61
N LEU A 188 6.65 -4.48 -16.73
CA LEU A 188 6.87 -3.55 -17.82
C LEU A 188 8.33 -3.10 -17.92
N ARG A 189 8.93 -2.73 -16.78
CA ARG A 189 10.35 -2.34 -16.73
C ARG A 189 11.29 -3.48 -17.12
N SER A 190 10.92 -4.74 -16.87
CA SER A 190 11.74 -5.89 -17.24
C SER A 190 11.93 -6.02 -18.75
N VAL A 191 10.94 -5.64 -19.53
CA VAL A 191 11.00 -5.63 -21.01
C VAL A 191 11.32 -4.24 -21.59
N GLY A 192 11.83 -3.32 -20.76
CA GLY A 192 12.32 -2.01 -21.20
C GLY A 192 11.23 -0.98 -21.51
N ILE A 193 9.99 -1.17 -21.05
CA ILE A 193 8.91 -0.20 -21.17
C ILE A 193 8.94 0.72 -19.94
N PRO A 194 9.05 2.06 -20.12
CA PRO A 194 9.00 2.99 -18.99
C PRO A 194 7.63 2.93 -18.32
N ALA A 195 7.65 2.70 -17.03
CA ALA A 195 6.41 2.58 -16.24
C ALA A 195 6.59 3.19 -14.84
N ARG A 196 5.49 3.74 -14.31
CA ARG A 196 5.43 4.37 -12.99
C ARG A 196 4.13 4.01 -12.28
N GLN A 197 4.22 3.82 -10.97
CA GLN A 197 3.05 3.70 -10.12
C GLN A 197 2.46 5.10 -9.91
N VAL A 198 1.16 5.23 -10.14
CA VAL A 198 0.38 6.42 -9.79
C VAL A 198 -0.52 6.06 -8.62
N TYR A 199 -0.68 6.97 -7.67
CA TYR A 199 -1.59 6.75 -6.57
C TYR A 199 -2.34 8.02 -6.20
N THR A 200 -3.60 7.82 -5.80
CA THR A 200 -4.37 8.78 -5.03
C THR A 200 -4.31 8.33 -3.57
N PRO A 201 -3.69 9.11 -2.67
CA PRO A 201 -3.54 8.68 -1.28
C PRO A 201 -4.88 8.56 -0.57
N ARG A 202 -5.87 9.34 -0.99
CA ARG A 202 -7.26 9.30 -0.54
C ARG A 202 -8.20 9.84 -1.61
N TRP A 203 -9.32 9.17 -1.82
CA TRP A 203 -10.43 9.71 -2.61
C TRP A 203 -11.17 10.80 -1.83
N ALA A 204 -11.69 11.82 -2.52
CA ALA A 204 -12.51 12.85 -1.89
C ALA A 204 -13.97 12.43 -1.71
N HIS A 205 -14.47 11.57 -2.60
CA HIS A 205 -15.89 11.19 -2.70
C HIS A 205 -16.23 9.87 -1.99
N THR A 206 -15.24 9.07 -1.60
CA THR A 206 -15.40 7.80 -0.89
C THR A 206 -14.24 7.58 0.07
N ASP A 207 -14.47 6.79 1.12
CA ASP A 207 -13.45 6.46 2.12
C ASP A 207 -12.58 5.30 1.64
N ASP A 208 -11.63 5.62 0.77
CA ASP A 208 -10.68 4.70 0.19
C ASP A 208 -9.48 5.44 -0.45
N ASN A 209 -8.55 4.66 -0.96
CA ASN A 209 -7.40 5.08 -1.77
C ASN A 209 -7.25 4.13 -2.96
N HIS A 210 -6.41 4.47 -3.94
CA HIS A 210 -6.11 3.56 -5.03
C HIS A 210 -4.73 3.80 -5.62
N ALA A 211 -4.14 2.75 -6.19
CA ALA A 211 -2.89 2.79 -6.93
C ALA A 211 -3.02 1.99 -8.23
N TRP A 212 -2.52 2.58 -9.33
CA TRP A 212 -2.52 1.98 -10.66
C TRP A 212 -1.22 2.28 -11.40
N VAL A 213 -1.17 2.05 -12.70
CA VAL A 213 0.05 2.20 -13.49
C VAL A 213 -0.13 3.20 -14.63
N GLU A 214 0.86 4.03 -14.85
CA GLU A 214 1.08 4.70 -16.13
C GLU A 214 2.28 4.09 -16.83
N ALA A 215 2.11 3.75 -18.12
CA ALA A 215 3.14 3.26 -19.01
C ALA A 215 3.35 4.22 -20.18
N TRP A 216 4.60 4.44 -20.54
CA TRP A 216 4.96 5.35 -21.62
C TRP A 216 5.06 4.60 -22.95
N ALA A 217 4.42 5.12 -23.99
CA ALA A 217 4.56 4.65 -25.36
C ALA A 217 4.48 5.81 -26.34
N ASP A 218 5.38 5.84 -27.31
CA ASP A 218 5.37 6.76 -28.46
C ASP A 218 5.23 8.25 -28.06
N GLY A 219 5.92 8.66 -27.00
CA GLY A 219 5.95 10.04 -26.54
C GLY A 219 4.84 10.44 -25.55
N LYS A 220 3.99 9.48 -25.09
CA LYS A 220 2.86 9.75 -24.20
C LYS A 220 2.78 8.75 -23.05
N TRP A 221 2.23 9.18 -21.91
CA TRP A 221 1.84 8.33 -20.81
C TRP A 221 0.40 7.88 -20.98
N TYR A 222 0.17 6.59 -20.75
CA TYR A 222 -1.14 5.94 -20.79
C TYR A 222 -1.37 5.24 -19.45
N PHE A 223 -2.56 5.34 -18.89
CA PHE A 223 -2.89 4.63 -17.66
C PHE A 223 -3.61 3.30 -17.92
N LEU A 224 -3.52 2.39 -16.96
CA LEU A 224 -4.20 1.10 -16.94
C LEU A 224 -4.31 0.58 -15.51
N GLY A 225 -5.38 -0.17 -15.21
CA GLY A 225 -5.52 -0.93 -13.97
C GLY A 225 -4.50 -2.07 -13.93
N ALA A 226 -3.85 -2.26 -12.81
CA ALA A 226 -2.83 -3.30 -12.68
C ALA A 226 -3.46 -4.67 -12.44
N CYS A 227 -3.06 -5.68 -13.20
CA CYS A 227 -3.67 -7.01 -13.19
C CYS A 227 -5.17 -7.03 -13.56
N GLU A 228 -5.68 -5.94 -14.09
CA GLU A 228 -7.07 -5.75 -14.51
C GLU A 228 -7.09 -5.27 -15.97
N PRO A 229 -6.70 -6.11 -16.95
CA PRO A 229 -6.55 -5.68 -18.33
C PRO A 229 -7.88 -5.34 -18.98
N GLU A 230 -7.91 -4.17 -19.59
CA GLU A 230 -8.99 -3.66 -20.43
C GLU A 230 -8.63 -3.78 -21.92
N PRO A 231 -9.60 -3.70 -22.84
CA PRO A 231 -9.34 -3.84 -24.26
C PRO A 231 -8.39 -2.80 -24.84
N ILE A 232 -8.30 -1.63 -24.21
CA ILE A 232 -7.48 -0.50 -24.64
C ILE A 232 -6.89 0.24 -23.46
N LEU A 233 -5.84 1.01 -23.69
CA LEU A 233 -5.24 1.90 -22.69
C LEU A 233 -6.16 3.08 -22.34
N ASN A 234 -5.95 3.71 -21.19
CA ASN A 234 -6.77 4.79 -20.61
C ASN A 234 -8.20 4.35 -20.26
N LEU A 235 -8.37 3.08 -20.01
CA LEU A 235 -9.61 2.50 -19.53
C LEU A 235 -9.34 1.68 -18.25
N GLY A 236 -10.26 1.76 -17.30
CA GLY A 236 -10.26 1.01 -16.06
C GLY A 236 -11.54 1.30 -15.29
N TRP A 237 -11.95 0.42 -14.39
CA TRP A 237 -13.14 0.60 -13.55
C TRP A 237 -13.10 1.93 -12.75
N PHE A 238 -11.92 2.45 -12.46
CA PHE A 238 -11.73 3.66 -11.67
C PHE A 238 -11.79 4.98 -12.49
N ASN A 239 -12.13 4.95 -13.79
CA ASN A 239 -12.21 6.17 -14.61
C ASN A 239 -13.12 7.24 -14.00
N GLU A 240 -14.28 6.86 -13.46
CA GLU A 240 -15.19 7.80 -12.81
C GLU A 240 -14.56 8.40 -11.56
N SER A 241 -14.06 7.55 -10.64
CA SER A 241 -13.38 7.96 -9.41
C SER A 241 -12.18 8.86 -9.71
N ALA A 242 -11.41 8.55 -10.75
CA ALA A 242 -10.28 9.35 -11.18
C ALA A 242 -10.70 10.72 -11.71
N SER A 243 -11.84 10.80 -12.45
CA SER A 243 -12.36 12.06 -12.99
C SER A 243 -12.78 13.07 -11.92
N ARG A 244 -13.03 12.60 -10.70
CA ARG A 244 -13.38 13.39 -9.51
C ARG A 244 -12.34 13.31 -8.40
N GLY A 245 -11.11 12.97 -8.75
CA GLY A 245 -9.97 12.97 -7.85
C GLY A 245 -9.53 14.39 -7.46
N MET A 246 -8.96 14.54 -6.27
CA MET A 246 -8.35 15.81 -5.83
C MET A 246 -6.85 15.84 -6.11
N LEU A 247 -6.16 14.71 -5.93
CA LEU A 247 -4.72 14.61 -6.16
C LEU A 247 -4.34 13.21 -6.62
N MET A 248 -3.49 13.15 -7.66
CA MET A 248 -2.80 11.95 -8.09
C MET A 248 -1.34 12.26 -8.30
N HIS A 249 -0.48 11.44 -7.73
CA HIS A 249 0.95 11.70 -7.80
C HIS A 249 1.77 10.42 -7.93
N THR A 250 3.01 10.60 -8.34
CA THR A 250 4.00 9.54 -8.41
C THR A 250 5.35 10.00 -7.90
N LYS A 251 6.10 9.09 -7.30
CA LYS A 251 7.49 9.33 -6.87
C LYS A 251 8.42 8.85 -7.97
N VAL A 252 9.13 9.79 -8.58
CA VAL A 252 10.08 9.52 -9.65
C VAL A 252 11.48 9.39 -9.05
N PHE A 253 12.14 8.28 -9.31
CA PHE A 253 13.50 8.02 -8.83
C PHE A 253 14.50 9.06 -9.36
N GLY A 254 15.27 9.65 -8.47
CA GLY A 254 16.31 10.63 -8.78
C GLY A 254 15.83 12.07 -8.94
N ASP A 255 16.70 12.88 -9.50
CA ASP A 255 16.47 14.28 -9.80
C ASP A 255 15.82 14.41 -11.18
N TYR A 256 14.48 14.31 -11.21
CA TYR A 256 13.69 14.36 -12.41
C TYR A 256 13.33 15.81 -12.80
N ASP A 257 13.44 16.12 -14.09
CA ASP A 257 13.23 17.45 -14.69
C ASP A 257 12.12 17.45 -15.76
N GLY A 258 11.14 16.57 -15.64
CA GLY A 258 9.99 16.50 -16.55
C GLY A 258 9.06 17.70 -16.45
N PRO A 259 8.02 17.76 -17.32
CA PRO A 259 7.13 18.91 -17.43
C PRO A 259 6.07 19.00 -16.32
N GLU A 260 5.91 17.95 -15.50
CA GLU A 260 4.84 17.88 -14.50
C GLU A 260 5.13 18.81 -13.30
N GLU A 261 4.08 19.27 -12.61
CA GLU A 261 4.22 20.05 -11.37
C GLU A 261 4.94 19.25 -10.29
N VAL A 262 6.03 19.80 -9.76
CA VAL A 262 6.76 19.22 -8.65
C VAL A 262 6.01 19.44 -7.33
N MET A 263 5.61 18.36 -6.70
CA MET A 263 4.97 18.37 -5.38
C MET A 263 5.99 18.52 -4.26
N SER A 264 7.03 17.71 -4.31
CA SER A 264 8.15 17.72 -3.38
C SER A 264 9.42 17.21 -4.06
N LYS A 265 10.56 17.62 -3.54
CA LYS A 265 11.87 17.17 -4.01
C LYS A 265 12.74 16.79 -2.82
N THR A 266 13.33 15.62 -2.90
CA THR A 266 14.29 15.12 -1.91
C THR A 266 15.62 14.86 -2.61
N PRO A 267 16.71 14.58 -1.89
CA PRO A 267 17.95 14.17 -2.53
C PRO A 267 17.85 12.88 -3.36
N LEU A 268 16.79 12.05 -3.17
CA LEU A 268 16.66 10.72 -3.74
C LEU A 268 15.54 10.57 -4.77
N TYR A 269 14.50 11.38 -4.70
CA TYR A 269 13.37 11.33 -5.63
C TYR A 269 12.70 12.70 -5.81
N THR A 270 12.00 12.83 -6.93
CA THR A 270 11.10 13.94 -7.23
C THR A 270 9.66 13.41 -7.22
N GLU A 271 8.79 14.01 -6.41
CA GLU A 271 7.36 13.70 -6.40
C GLU A 271 6.63 14.68 -7.31
N ILE A 272 5.90 14.16 -8.28
CA ILE A 272 5.20 14.96 -9.30
C ILE A 272 3.69 14.76 -9.22
N ASN A 273 2.95 15.83 -9.58
CA ASN A 273 1.50 15.86 -9.65
C ASN A 273 1.04 15.49 -11.06
N VAL A 274 0.24 14.47 -11.19
CA VAL A 274 -0.30 13.99 -12.48
C VAL A 274 -1.82 14.10 -12.57
N ILE A 275 -2.48 14.81 -11.62
CA ILE A 275 -3.94 14.92 -11.54
C ILE A 275 -4.56 15.45 -12.85
N SER A 276 -3.86 16.33 -13.58
CA SER A 276 -4.34 16.88 -14.85
C SER A 276 -4.54 15.84 -15.97
N ASN A 277 -3.97 14.63 -15.83
CA ASN A 277 -4.20 13.53 -16.76
C ASN A 277 -5.59 12.89 -16.58
N TYR A 278 -6.27 13.16 -15.46
CA TYR A 278 -7.47 12.45 -15.03
C TYR A 278 -8.68 13.34 -14.78
N ALA A 279 -8.49 14.53 -14.22
CA ALA A 279 -9.56 15.41 -13.76
C ALA A 279 -9.32 16.87 -14.14
N PRO A 280 -10.40 17.67 -14.28
CA PRO A 280 -10.29 19.13 -14.37
C PRO A 280 -9.68 19.71 -13.09
N THR A 281 -8.66 20.56 -13.25
CA THR A 281 -7.88 21.13 -12.15
C THR A 281 -8.10 22.61 -11.95
N ALA A 282 -7.71 23.10 -10.77
CA ALA A 282 -7.55 24.50 -10.43
C ALA A 282 -6.32 24.68 -9.54
N ASN A 283 -5.69 25.85 -9.59
CA ASN A 283 -4.60 26.22 -8.71
C ASN A 283 -5.10 27.15 -7.57
N VAL A 284 -4.59 26.95 -6.38
CA VAL A 284 -4.88 27.77 -5.20
C VAL A 284 -3.58 28.27 -4.59
N LYS A 285 -3.59 29.54 -4.20
CA LYS A 285 -2.53 30.20 -3.44
C LYS A 285 -2.94 30.27 -1.96
N VAL A 286 -2.10 29.77 -1.05
CA VAL A 286 -2.26 29.91 0.39
C VAL A 286 -1.25 30.91 0.90
N VAL A 287 -1.71 31.92 1.59
CA VAL A 287 -0.90 32.99 2.20
C VAL A 287 -0.94 32.80 3.72
N VAL A 288 0.21 32.56 4.33
CA VAL A 288 0.35 32.36 5.76
C VAL A 288 0.97 33.59 6.41
N VAL A 289 0.26 34.19 7.38
CA VAL A 289 0.71 35.37 8.12
C VAL A 289 0.67 35.12 9.63
N ASP A 290 1.43 35.94 10.37
CA ASP A 290 1.32 35.99 11.83
C ASP A 290 0.14 36.86 12.28
N GLU A 291 -0.07 36.99 13.60
CA GLU A 291 -1.15 37.80 14.20
C GLU A 291 -1.03 39.29 13.91
N LYS A 292 0.12 39.76 13.40
CA LYS A 292 0.36 41.15 12.99
C LYS A 292 0.23 41.32 11.48
N GLY A 293 -0.16 40.31 10.75
CA GLY A 293 -0.27 40.30 9.29
C GLY A 293 1.05 40.16 8.53
N LYS A 294 2.17 39.86 9.22
CA LYS A 294 3.48 39.68 8.59
C LYS A 294 3.57 38.29 7.95
N PRO A 295 4.06 38.16 6.70
CA PRO A 295 4.28 36.88 6.05
C PRO A 295 5.16 35.94 6.86
N VAL A 296 4.77 34.67 6.95
CA VAL A 296 5.53 33.63 7.66
C VAL A 296 6.22 32.73 6.64
N LYS A 297 7.54 32.90 6.49
CA LYS A 297 8.40 32.04 5.70
C LYS A 297 8.57 30.67 6.38
N ASP A 298 8.81 29.62 5.60
CA ASP A 298 9.07 28.25 6.08
C ASP A 298 7.98 27.70 7.02
N ALA A 299 6.74 28.14 6.88
CA ALA A 299 5.59 27.51 7.51
C ALA A 299 5.24 26.23 6.74
N LYS A 300 4.97 25.16 7.47
CA LYS A 300 4.44 23.90 6.91
C LYS A 300 2.98 24.10 6.55
N VAL A 301 2.61 23.85 5.31
CA VAL A 301 1.23 23.91 4.81
C VAL A 301 0.83 22.50 4.37
N GLU A 302 -0.16 21.93 5.02
CA GLU A 302 -0.72 20.62 4.74
C GLU A 302 -2.10 20.80 4.10
N PHE A 303 -2.27 20.22 2.92
CA PHE A 303 -3.55 20.09 2.24
C PHE A 303 -4.13 18.73 2.58
N LYS A 304 -5.34 18.72 3.14
CA LYS A 304 -5.94 17.54 3.74
C LYS A 304 -7.30 17.23 3.12
N LEU A 305 -7.57 15.94 2.91
CA LEU A 305 -8.88 15.44 2.55
C LEU A 305 -9.54 14.77 3.75
N TYR A 306 -10.86 14.90 3.86
CA TYR A 306 -11.63 14.04 4.75
C TYR A 306 -11.72 12.64 4.13
N ASN A 307 -11.25 11.66 4.89
CA ASN A 307 -11.31 10.26 4.48
C ASN A 307 -11.10 9.39 5.73
N TYR A 308 -11.89 8.37 5.93
CA TYR A 308 -11.89 7.55 7.14
C TYR A 308 -12.00 8.39 8.44
N ALA A 309 -12.94 9.32 8.46
CA ALA A 309 -13.17 10.25 9.56
C ALA A 309 -11.89 10.99 10.04
N GLU A 310 -10.91 11.18 9.15
CA GLU A 310 -9.66 11.87 9.40
C GLU A 310 -9.47 13.01 8.39
N PHE A 311 -8.82 14.08 8.78
CA PHE A 311 -8.24 15.04 7.83
C PHE A 311 -6.85 14.56 7.41
N TYR A 312 -6.82 13.63 6.43
CA TYR A 312 -5.60 13.02 5.92
C TYR A 312 -4.81 13.99 5.05
N THR A 313 -3.51 14.13 5.30
CA THR A 313 -2.62 15.01 4.52
C THR A 313 -2.26 14.37 3.20
N VAL A 314 -2.77 14.93 2.08
CA VAL A 314 -2.45 14.47 0.72
C VAL A 314 -1.31 15.24 0.07
N ALA A 315 -1.06 16.48 0.47
CA ALA A 315 0.06 17.28 0.00
C ALA A 315 0.68 18.11 1.12
N ARG A 316 2.00 18.27 1.07
CA ARG A 316 2.77 19.15 1.97
C ARG A 316 3.56 20.13 1.15
N LYS A 317 3.43 21.42 1.50
CA LYS A 317 4.21 22.51 0.93
C LYS A 317 4.86 23.31 2.06
N THR A 318 5.87 24.08 1.71
CA THR A 318 6.51 25.04 2.63
C THR A 318 6.36 26.42 2.05
N THR A 319 6.00 27.42 2.87
CA THR A 319 5.85 28.79 2.40
C THR A 319 7.17 29.42 2.03
N ASP A 320 7.16 30.24 0.98
CA ASP A 320 8.29 31.05 0.53
C ASP A 320 8.53 32.28 1.44
N SER A 321 9.41 33.20 1.01
CA SER A 321 9.72 34.47 1.72
C SER A 321 8.51 35.39 1.88
N ASN A 322 7.51 35.25 1.03
CA ASN A 322 6.27 36.02 1.05
C ASN A 322 5.14 35.32 1.82
N GLY A 323 5.45 34.20 2.51
CA GLY A 323 4.47 33.40 3.21
C GLY A 323 3.54 32.61 2.30
N VAL A 324 3.93 32.35 1.05
CA VAL A 324 3.07 31.75 0.02
C VAL A 324 3.42 30.28 -0.23
N ALA A 325 2.37 29.44 -0.34
CA ALA A 325 2.42 28.10 -0.88
C ALA A 325 1.32 27.91 -1.92
N THR A 326 1.57 27.11 -2.97
CA THR A 326 0.61 26.86 -4.05
C THR A 326 0.42 25.37 -4.28
N LEU A 327 -0.78 25.00 -4.74
CA LEU A 327 -1.10 23.62 -5.14
C LEU A 327 -2.10 23.64 -6.30
N THR A 328 -1.88 22.77 -7.29
CA THR A 328 -2.87 22.41 -8.30
C THR A 328 -3.59 21.13 -7.88
N ALA A 329 -4.93 21.14 -7.85
CA ALA A 329 -5.74 19.99 -7.46
C ALA A 329 -7.06 19.93 -8.24
N GLY A 330 -7.81 18.83 -8.10
CA GLY A 330 -9.17 18.70 -8.62
C GLY A 330 -10.12 19.76 -8.03
N LYS A 331 -11.24 20.02 -8.70
CA LYS A 331 -12.18 21.11 -8.35
C LYS A 331 -13.14 20.74 -7.21
N GLY A 332 -12.61 20.46 -6.03
CA GLY A 332 -13.36 20.16 -4.81
C GLY A 332 -12.79 20.86 -3.58
N ASP A 333 -13.21 20.45 -2.40
CA ASP A 333 -12.82 21.06 -1.12
C ASP A 333 -11.65 20.30 -0.48
N MET A 334 -10.72 21.06 0.10
CA MET A 334 -9.68 20.56 1.03
C MET A 334 -9.65 21.38 2.31
N ILE A 335 -9.24 20.76 3.40
CA ILE A 335 -8.84 21.45 4.61
C ILE A 335 -7.37 21.84 4.48
N VAL A 336 -7.03 23.09 4.74
CA VAL A 336 -5.66 23.58 4.77
C VAL A 336 -5.25 23.82 6.20
N TRP A 337 -4.15 23.18 6.58
CA TRP A 337 -3.58 23.28 7.92
C TRP A 337 -2.16 23.85 7.81
N ALA A 338 -1.96 25.04 8.32
CA ALA A 338 -0.64 25.67 8.37
C ALA A 338 -0.08 25.63 9.79
N SER A 339 1.20 25.31 9.95
CA SER A 339 1.85 25.25 11.26
C SER A 339 3.29 25.72 11.23
N LYS A 340 3.74 26.39 12.31
CA LYS A 340 5.13 26.73 12.60
C LYS A 340 5.32 27.08 14.07
N ASP A 341 6.36 26.52 14.72
CA ASP A 341 6.77 26.82 16.10
C ASP A 341 5.61 26.71 17.11
N GLY A 342 4.80 25.66 17.00
CA GLY A 342 3.63 25.39 17.85
C GLY A 342 2.43 26.28 17.61
N LYS A 343 2.50 27.21 16.63
CA LYS A 343 1.36 27.98 16.15
C LYS A 343 0.68 27.28 15.00
N VAL A 344 -0.63 27.44 14.87
CA VAL A 344 -1.43 26.77 13.85
C VAL A 344 -2.53 27.67 13.32
N GLY A 345 -2.89 27.47 12.05
CA GLY A 345 -4.07 28.03 11.40
C GLY A 345 -4.73 26.98 10.54
N ILE A 346 -6.07 26.94 10.54
CA ILE A 346 -6.85 25.95 9.79
C ILE A 346 -8.06 26.61 9.13
N ASP A 347 -8.26 26.32 7.85
CA ASP A 347 -9.52 26.62 7.17
C ASP A 347 -9.76 25.74 5.96
N LYS A 348 -10.94 25.84 5.36
CA LYS A 348 -11.36 25.13 4.15
C LYS A 348 -11.07 25.96 2.91
N VAL A 349 -10.63 25.31 1.85
CA VAL A 349 -10.47 25.89 0.52
C VAL A 349 -11.26 25.10 -0.51
N SER A 350 -11.94 25.79 -1.44
CA SER A 350 -12.69 25.20 -2.55
C SER A 350 -11.96 25.47 -3.87
N PHE A 351 -11.25 24.46 -4.39
CA PHE A 351 -10.54 24.57 -5.66
C PHE A 351 -11.52 24.84 -6.81
N GLY A 352 -11.16 25.79 -7.67
CA GLY A 352 -12.02 26.26 -8.75
C GLY A 352 -12.98 27.40 -8.37
N LYS A 353 -13.18 27.66 -7.06
CA LYS A 353 -13.97 28.79 -6.53
C LYS A 353 -13.06 29.77 -5.81
N THR A 354 -12.20 29.28 -4.92
CA THR A 354 -11.22 30.10 -4.15
C THR A 354 -9.92 30.17 -4.93
N LYS A 355 -9.41 31.40 -5.15
CA LYS A 355 -8.10 31.64 -5.79
C LYS A 355 -6.99 31.80 -4.74
N GLU A 356 -7.32 32.44 -3.62
CA GLU A 356 -6.39 32.71 -2.52
C GLU A 356 -7.06 32.46 -1.18
N LEU A 357 -6.33 31.75 -0.26
CA LEU A 357 -6.72 31.53 1.13
C LEU A 357 -5.70 32.20 2.04
N ASN A 358 -6.13 33.04 2.96
CA ASN A 358 -5.29 33.67 3.96
C ASN A 358 -5.42 32.93 5.31
N LEU A 359 -4.31 32.45 5.89
CA LEU A 359 -4.26 31.78 7.17
C LEU A 359 -3.39 32.54 8.17
N ILE A 360 -3.95 32.79 9.37
CA ILE A 360 -3.24 33.43 10.49
C ILE A 360 -2.76 32.35 11.44
N LEU A 361 -1.45 32.31 11.73
CA LEU A 361 -0.88 31.40 12.73
C LEU A 361 -1.02 31.96 14.14
N LYS A 362 -1.70 31.20 15.01
CA LYS A 362 -1.91 31.53 16.43
C LYS A 362 -1.52 30.33 17.33
N ARG A 363 -1.17 30.55 18.57
CA ARG A 363 -0.90 29.45 19.53
C ARG A 363 -2.13 28.58 19.77
N ASN A 364 -3.31 29.19 19.89
CA ASN A 364 -4.61 28.51 20.01
C ASN A 364 -5.40 28.71 18.70
N GLY A 365 -4.78 28.41 17.58
CA GLY A 365 -5.37 28.64 16.25
C GLY A 365 -6.36 27.57 15.81
N LEU A 366 -6.51 26.47 16.55
CA LEU A 366 -7.55 25.49 16.30
C LEU A 366 -8.84 25.93 16.99
N PRO A 367 -9.99 25.87 16.33
CA PRO A 367 -11.29 26.12 16.93
C PRO A 367 -11.67 25.03 17.94
N GLN A 368 -12.32 25.44 19.06
CA GLN A 368 -12.77 24.48 20.08
C GLN A 368 -13.76 23.46 19.49
N THR A 369 -14.70 23.94 18.67
CA THR A 369 -15.61 23.13 17.86
C THR A 369 -15.82 23.83 16.53
N LYS A 370 -15.81 23.07 15.42
CA LYS A 370 -16.10 23.62 14.09
C LYS A 370 -16.77 22.57 13.19
N ALA A 371 -17.88 22.96 12.59
CA ALA A 371 -18.54 22.18 11.55
C ALA A 371 -17.90 22.45 10.16
N TRP A 372 -17.82 21.42 9.34
CA TRP A 372 -17.22 21.43 8.03
C TRP A 372 -18.15 20.74 7.02
N ASP A 373 -18.63 21.49 6.03
CA ASP A 373 -19.32 20.93 4.87
C ASP A 373 -18.30 20.79 3.74
N ILE A 374 -18.00 19.56 3.33
CA ILE A 374 -16.93 19.24 2.40
C ILE A 374 -17.53 18.65 1.13
N THR A 375 -17.26 19.27 -0.02
CA THR A 375 -17.79 18.87 -1.32
C THR A 375 -16.65 18.31 -2.19
N PRO A 376 -16.76 17.06 -2.69
CA PRO A 376 -15.80 16.50 -3.63
C PRO A 376 -15.97 17.10 -5.02
N PRO A 377 -15.01 16.93 -5.94
CA PRO A 377 -15.19 17.33 -7.33
C PRO A 377 -16.40 16.62 -7.96
N PRO A 378 -17.08 17.30 -8.91
CA PRO A 378 -18.13 16.67 -9.69
C PRO A 378 -17.56 15.59 -10.62
N VAL A 379 -18.40 14.64 -11.02
CA VAL A 379 -18.05 13.67 -12.08
C VAL A 379 -17.79 14.40 -13.39
N SER A 380 -16.67 14.10 -14.04
CA SER A 380 -16.28 14.73 -15.33
C SER A 380 -15.68 13.71 -16.30
N ILE A 381 -16.17 12.47 -16.25
CA ILE A 381 -15.67 11.33 -17.01
C ILE A 381 -15.81 11.52 -18.52
N VAL A 382 -14.73 11.20 -19.25
CA VAL A 382 -14.72 10.99 -20.70
C VAL A 382 -14.12 9.62 -20.97
N LEU A 383 -14.96 8.70 -21.44
CA LEU A 383 -14.52 7.34 -21.74
C LEU A 383 -13.99 7.23 -23.17
N PRO A 384 -12.91 6.51 -23.40
CA PRO A 384 -12.50 6.16 -24.75
C PRO A 384 -13.52 5.21 -25.39
N ASN A 385 -13.63 5.28 -26.72
CA ASN A 385 -14.57 4.42 -27.45
C ASN A 385 -14.04 2.98 -27.52
N VAL A 386 -14.86 2.02 -27.10
CA VAL A 386 -14.58 0.58 -27.13
C VAL A 386 -15.77 -0.12 -27.76
N THR A 387 -15.53 -0.93 -28.80
CA THR A 387 -16.57 -1.70 -29.48
C THR A 387 -17.00 -2.92 -28.63
N ASP A 388 -18.21 -3.39 -28.84
CA ASP A 388 -18.73 -4.61 -28.18
C ASP A 388 -17.87 -5.84 -28.51
N ALA A 389 -17.35 -5.92 -29.74
CA ALA A 389 -16.42 -7.00 -30.15
C ALA A 389 -15.13 -6.98 -29.34
N GLN A 390 -14.54 -5.80 -29.08
CA GLN A 390 -13.34 -5.66 -28.23
C GLN A 390 -13.63 -6.06 -26.79
N ARG A 391 -14.78 -5.68 -26.26
CA ARG A 391 -15.20 -6.07 -24.90
C ARG A 391 -15.40 -7.58 -24.78
N ALA A 392 -16.12 -8.19 -25.73
CA ALA A 392 -16.35 -9.62 -25.77
C ALA A 392 -15.04 -10.45 -25.85
N GLU A 393 -14.12 -10.02 -26.73
CA GLU A 393 -12.82 -10.69 -26.84
C GLU A 393 -11.99 -10.56 -25.56
N ASN A 394 -12.00 -9.37 -24.93
CA ASN A 394 -11.29 -9.15 -23.65
C ASN A 394 -11.89 -10.02 -22.54
N THR A 395 -13.21 -10.09 -22.40
CA THR A 395 -13.90 -10.93 -21.41
C THR A 395 -13.55 -12.41 -21.58
N LYS A 396 -13.58 -12.89 -22.83
CA LYS A 396 -13.19 -14.27 -23.14
C LYS A 396 -11.72 -14.56 -22.78
N ARG A 397 -10.84 -13.62 -23.05
CA ARG A 397 -9.42 -13.73 -22.70
C ARG A 397 -9.23 -13.76 -21.19
N LEU A 398 -9.88 -12.87 -20.45
CA LEU A 398 -9.85 -12.82 -19.00
C LEU A 398 -10.36 -14.14 -18.38
N ALA A 399 -11.43 -14.73 -18.91
CA ALA A 399 -11.93 -16.03 -18.43
C ALA A 399 -10.89 -17.16 -18.58
N TYR A 400 -10.15 -17.15 -19.69
CA TYR A 400 -9.05 -18.10 -19.91
C TYR A 400 -7.89 -17.87 -18.91
N GLU A 401 -7.49 -16.63 -18.71
CA GLU A 401 -6.43 -16.23 -17.77
C GLU A 401 -6.80 -16.54 -16.33
N ASP A 402 -8.04 -16.30 -15.94
CA ASP A 402 -8.59 -16.71 -14.64
C ASP A 402 -8.48 -18.23 -14.44
N SER A 403 -8.74 -19.04 -15.49
CA SER A 403 -8.60 -20.50 -15.41
C SER A 403 -7.16 -20.94 -15.13
N ILE A 404 -6.16 -20.25 -15.71
CA ILE A 404 -4.73 -20.50 -15.46
C ILE A 404 -4.40 -20.21 -13.99
N ARG A 405 -4.81 -19.03 -13.47
CA ARG A 405 -4.56 -18.63 -12.08
C ARG A 405 -5.27 -19.57 -11.10
N GLN A 406 -6.54 -19.90 -11.33
CA GLN A 406 -7.31 -20.81 -10.48
C GLN A 406 -6.71 -22.22 -10.45
N ALA A 407 -6.17 -22.72 -11.57
CA ALA A 407 -5.46 -23.99 -11.61
C ALA A 407 -4.20 -23.98 -10.72
N TYR A 408 -3.47 -22.86 -10.70
CA TYR A 408 -2.34 -22.68 -9.78
C TYR A 408 -2.82 -22.57 -8.33
N GLU A 409 -3.84 -21.79 -8.04
CA GLU A 409 -4.43 -21.65 -6.70
C GLU A 409 -4.94 -22.99 -6.14
N ALA A 410 -5.48 -23.86 -6.98
CA ALA A 410 -5.93 -25.20 -6.59
C ALA A 410 -4.79 -26.09 -6.06
N THR A 411 -3.53 -25.77 -6.33
CA THR A 411 -2.37 -26.46 -5.75
C THR A 411 -2.05 -26.03 -4.32
N MET A 412 -2.59 -24.92 -3.86
CA MET A 412 -2.34 -24.33 -2.54
C MET A 412 -3.16 -25.05 -1.47
N LYS A 413 -2.53 -25.36 -0.31
CA LYS A 413 -3.14 -26.25 0.68
C LYS A 413 -3.64 -25.55 1.93
N ASP A 414 -3.07 -24.42 2.29
CA ASP A 414 -3.42 -23.65 3.51
C ASP A 414 -3.09 -22.16 3.36
N LYS A 415 -3.13 -21.42 4.46
CA LYS A 415 -2.88 -19.98 4.51
C LYS A 415 -1.48 -19.56 4.03
N SER A 416 -0.50 -20.49 4.06
CA SER A 416 0.86 -20.22 3.54
C SER A 416 0.94 -20.24 2.01
N ARG A 417 -0.10 -20.69 1.32
CA ARG A 417 -0.27 -20.70 -0.12
C ARG A 417 0.94 -21.32 -0.85
N GLY A 418 1.59 -20.60 -1.76
CA GLY A 418 2.76 -21.10 -2.48
C GLY A 418 3.99 -21.40 -1.61
N ASN A 419 4.01 -20.93 -0.35
CA ASN A 419 5.11 -21.18 0.60
C ASN A 419 4.91 -22.44 1.48
N TYR A 420 3.86 -23.22 1.22
CA TYR A 420 3.50 -24.42 2.01
C TYR A 420 4.68 -25.36 2.25
N ALA A 421 5.47 -25.64 1.22
CA ALA A 421 6.63 -26.54 1.33
C ALA A 421 7.67 -26.05 2.35
N THR A 422 7.92 -24.77 2.43
CA THR A 422 8.81 -24.15 3.41
C THR A 422 8.29 -24.34 4.84
N ILE A 423 7.01 -24.10 5.06
CA ILE A 423 6.36 -24.26 6.36
C ILE A 423 6.40 -25.73 6.81
N GLN A 424 6.07 -26.66 5.93
CA GLN A 424 6.14 -28.10 6.23
C GLN A 424 7.57 -28.55 6.52
N THR A 425 8.56 -28.03 5.79
CA THR A 425 9.97 -28.33 6.05
C THR A 425 10.39 -27.82 7.42
N PHE A 426 10.02 -26.61 7.79
CA PHE A 426 10.28 -26.07 9.12
C PHE A 426 9.66 -26.94 10.22
N LEU A 427 8.36 -27.25 10.12
CA LEU A 427 7.67 -28.10 11.11
C LEU A 427 8.29 -29.52 11.22
N ARG A 428 8.72 -30.11 10.11
CA ARG A 428 9.40 -31.41 10.11
C ARG A 428 10.75 -31.35 10.83
N GLU A 429 11.54 -30.30 10.60
CA GLU A 429 12.91 -30.16 11.09
C GLU A 429 13.00 -29.51 12.48
N ALA A 430 11.93 -28.86 12.95
CA ALA A 430 11.90 -28.18 14.24
C ALA A 430 12.18 -29.12 15.42
N LYS A 431 13.05 -28.69 16.35
CA LYS A 431 13.42 -29.44 17.56
C LYS A 431 12.28 -29.49 18.58
N ASN A 432 11.57 -28.35 18.72
CA ASN A 432 10.39 -28.24 19.58
C ASN A 432 9.16 -27.94 18.73
N LYS A 433 8.34 -28.96 18.45
CA LYS A 433 7.16 -28.88 17.58
C LYS A 433 6.12 -27.91 18.11
N GLU A 434 5.91 -27.88 19.43
CA GLU A 434 4.94 -26.96 20.03
C GLU A 434 5.35 -25.50 19.86
N MET A 435 6.61 -25.19 20.16
CA MET A 435 7.11 -23.82 19.98
C MET A 435 7.19 -23.41 18.52
N ALA A 436 7.49 -24.34 17.61
CA ALA A 436 7.45 -24.09 16.18
C ALA A 436 6.03 -23.73 15.70
N GLN A 437 5.01 -24.46 16.18
CA GLN A 437 3.61 -24.14 15.87
C GLN A 437 3.19 -22.77 16.46
N ARG A 438 3.62 -22.46 17.69
CA ARG A 438 3.37 -21.15 18.30
C ARG A 438 4.03 -20.01 17.53
N LEU A 439 5.26 -20.22 17.02
CA LEU A 439 5.92 -19.25 16.14
C LEU A 439 5.09 -18.99 14.89
N LEU A 440 4.59 -20.02 14.23
CA LEU A 440 3.72 -19.88 13.05
C LEU A 440 2.40 -19.19 13.38
N ASN A 441 1.87 -19.32 14.60
CA ASN A 441 0.63 -18.68 15.02
C ASN A 441 0.78 -17.18 15.34
N VAL A 442 1.99 -16.69 15.63
CA VAL A 442 2.22 -15.27 15.96
C VAL A 442 2.70 -14.45 14.78
N ILE A 443 3.15 -15.07 13.69
CA ILE A 443 3.42 -14.36 12.44
C ILE A 443 2.14 -14.16 11.64
N SER A 444 2.08 -13.07 10.86
CA SER A 444 0.89 -12.76 10.05
C SER A 444 0.67 -13.79 8.93
N GLU A 445 -0.55 -13.89 8.43
CA GLU A 445 -0.84 -14.73 7.26
C GLU A 445 0.01 -14.34 6.04
N LYS A 446 0.28 -13.05 5.88
CA LYS A 446 1.12 -12.55 4.79
C LYS A 446 2.58 -12.99 4.95
N ASP A 447 3.08 -13.00 6.18
CA ASP A 447 4.42 -13.51 6.46
C ASP A 447 4.53 -15.02 6.21
N LEU A 448 3.50 -15.80 6.54
CA LEU A 448 3.46 -17.23 6.21
C LEU A 448 3.66 -17.52 4.71
N ARG A 449 3.24 -16.60 3.83
CA ARG A 449 3.28 -16.77 2.38
C ARG A 449 4.65 -16.54 1.76
N ASP A 450 5.55 -15.82 2.45
CA ASP A 450 6.86 -15.44 1.89
C ASP A 450 8.03 -15.55 2.87
N VAL A 451 7.80 -15.97 4.11
CA VAL A 451 8.87 -16.16 5.10
C VAL A 451 9.84 -17.27 4.64
N GLN A 452 11.13 -16.97 4.73
CA GLN A 452 12.17 -17.94 4.39
C GLN A 452 12.42 -18.94 5.52
N LEU A 453 12.78 -20.17 5.17
CA LEU A 453 13.13 -21.23 6.12
C LEU A 453 14.24 -20.79 7.11
N ALA A 454 15.21 -20.03 6.64
CA ALA A 454 16.30 -19.50 7.46
C ALA A 454 15.80 -18.58 8.59
N VAL A 455 14.76 -17.78 8.34
CA VAL A 455 14.14 -16.92 9.35
C VAL A 455 13.45 -17.77 10.42
N LEU A 456 12.62 -18.74 10.00
CA LEU A 456 11.92 -19.63 10.92
C LEU A 456 12.90 -20.38 11.82
N LYS A 457 13.99 -20.92 11.26
CA LYS A 457 15.05 -21.61 12.02
C LYS A 457 15.81 -20.67 12.96
N ASP A 458 16.07 -19.42 12.56
CA ASP A 458 16.75 -18.44 13.41
C ASP A 458 15.87 -17.98 14.59
N HIS A 459 14.54 -18.08 14.45
CA HIS A 459 13.58 -17.70 15.47
C HIS A 459 13.02 -18.90 16.26
N GLU A 460 13.44 -20.11 15.96
CA GLU A 460 13.15 -21.30 16.77
C GLU A 460 13.84 -21.13 18.13
N VAL A 461 13.05 -21.11 19.21
CA VAL A 461 13.55 -20.91 20.58
C VAL A 461 13.51 -22.22 21.36
N ALA A 462 14.54 -22.47 22.14
CA ALA A 462 14.59 -23.64 23.03
C ALA A 462 13.73 -23.46 24.32
N LYS A 463 13.44 -22.21 24.68
CA LYS A 463 12.67 -21.87 25.88
C LYS A 463 11.19 -22.23 25.70
N THR A 464 10.58 -22.84 26.71
CA THR A 464 9.17 -23.28 26.70
C THR A 464 8.20 -22.27 27.32
N ASP A 465 8.50 -20.97 27.28
CA ASP A 465 7.58 -19.94 27.76
C ASP A 465 6.45 -19.76 26.72
N THR A 466 5.24 -20.08 27.14
CA THR A 466 4.03 -20.06 26.32
C THR A 466 3.14 -18.85 26.58
N SER A 467 3.57 -17.92 27.42
CA SER A 467 2.82 -16.69 27.70
C SER A 467 2.61 -15.86 26.44
N GLU A 468 1.47 -15.19 26.36
CA GLU A 468 1.17 -14.28 25.24
C GLU A 468 2.24 -13.19 25.12
N LEU A 469 2.69 -12.64 26.23
CA LEU A 469 3.76 -11.65 26.27
C LEU A 469 5.04 -12.16 25.60
N TYR A 470 5.45 -13.40 25.91
CA TYR A 470 6.63 -14.00 25.31
C TYR A 470 6.43 -14.28 23.82
N CYS A 471 5.34 -14.95 23.46
CA CYS A 471 5.06 -15.31 22.08
C CYS A 471 4.98 -14.07 21.16
N LYS A 472 4.23 -13.04 21.59
CA LYS A 472 3.97 -11.86 20.75
C LYS A 472 5.14 -10.87 20.73
N TYR A 473 5.84 -10.68 21.86
CA TYR A 473 6.81 -9.59 22.03
C TYR A 473 8.25 -10.02 22.26
N VAL A 474 8.54 -11.33 22.27
CA VAL A 474 9.90 -11.87 22.32
C VAL A 474 10.14 -12.82 21.15
N MET A 475 9.25 -13.83 20.93
CA MET A 475 9.46 -14.85 19.92
C MET A 475 9.18 -14.35 18.49
N ASN A 476 8.15 -13.50 18.31
CA ASN A 476 7.75 -13.00 17.00
C ASN A 476 8.90 -12.28 16.28
N PRO A 477 9.26 -12.68 15.05
CA PRO A 477 10.28 -12.00 14.26
C PRO A 477 9.85 -10.61 13.77
N ARG A 478 8.55 -10.38 13.57
CA ARG A 478 7.97 -9.16 13.01
C ARG A 478 7.98 -8.03 14.03
N VAL A 479 8.57 -6.90 13.67
CA VAL A 479 8.56 -5.67 14.49
C VAL A 479 7.56 -4.65 13.95
N GLU A 480 7.66 -4.32 12.67
CA GLU A 480 6.78 -3.36 11.96
C GLU A 480 6.39 -3.95 10.60
N ILE A 481 6.76 -3.37 9.47
CA ILE A 481 6.52 -3.94 8.12
C ILE A 481 7.84 -4.22 7.36
N GLU A 482 8.95 -4.37 8.07
CA GLU A 482 10.25 -4.72 7.47
C GLU A 482 10.20 -6.11 6.82
N TRP A 483 11.11 -6.36 5.88
CA TRP A 483 11.33 -7.72 5.38
C TRP A 483 11.89 -8.61 6.49
N LEU A 484 11.32 -9.81 6.65
CA LEU A 484 11.83 -10.75 7.65
C LEU A 484 13.18 -11.32 7.22
N SER A 485 14.17 -11.21 8.10
CA SER A 485 15.52 -11.72 7.89
C SER A 485 16.07 -12.41 9.15
N PRO A 486 17.00 -13.35 9.04
CA PRO A 486 17.66 -13.94 10.20
C PRO A 486 18.48 -12.90 10.96
N TYR A 487 18.29 -12.74 12.27
CA TYR A 487 19.06 -11.82 13.12
C TYR A 487 19.18 -12.28 14.57
N ARG A 488 18.26 -13.11 15.05
CA ARG A 488 18.11 -13.44 16.46
C ARG A 488 19.35 -14.09 17.08
N HIS A 489 19.79 -15.21 16.55
CA HIS A 489 20.95 -15.94 17.08
C HIS A 489 22.24 -15.12 16.97
N PHE A 490 22.37 -14.34 15.91
CA PHE A 490 23.52 -13.49 15.72
C PHE A 490 23.56 -12.36 16.77
N LEU A 491 22.46 -11.60 16.93
CA LEU A 491 22.37 -10.49 17.87
C LEU A 491 22.48 -10.98 19.33
N ALA A 492 21.79 -12.08 19.68
CA ALA A 492 21.88 -12.67 21.00
C ALA A 492 23.33 -12.99 21.39
N ARG A 493 24.11 -13.56 20.47
CA ARG A 493 25.52 -13.87 20.71
C ARG A 493 26.41 -12.61 20.78
N LYS A 494 26.23 -11.68 19.83
CA LYS A 494 27.07 -10.47 19.74
C LYS A 494 26.80 -9.47 20.85
N MET A 495 25.57 -9.45 21.39
CA MET A 495 25.14 -8.53 22.44
C MET A 495 24.94 -9.20 23.81
N ALA A 496 25.48 -10.40 23.98
CA ALA A 496 25.35 -11.19 25.20
C ALA A 496 25.81 -10.47 26.50
N GLY A 497 26.67 -9.45 26.39
CA GLY A 497 27.08 -8.60 27.52
C GLY A 497 26.04 -7.59 27.99
N ILE A 498 25.00 -7.33 27.20
CA ILE A 498 23.91 -6.40 27.54
C ILE A 498 22.90 -7.15 28.41
N ARG A 499 22.72 -6.68 29.66
CA ARG A 499 21.93 -7.36 30.68
C ARG A 499 20.62 -6.66 31.05
N SER A 500 20.35 -5.49 30.46
CA SER A 500 19.11 -4.72 30.71
C SER A 500 18.67 -3.95 29.47
N PRO A 501 17.37 -3.62 29.35
CA PRO A 501 16.89 -2.74 28.29
C PRO A 501 17.58 -1.37 28.30
N GLN A 502 17.89 -0.81 29.49
CA GLN A 502 18.62 0.47 29.58
C GLN A 502 20.01 0.39 28.97
N ALA A 503 20.77 -0.68 29.24
CA ALA A 503 22.08 -0.88 28.62
C ALA A 503 21.99 -1.01 27.08
N LEU A 504 20.89 -1.59 26.56
CA LEU A 504 20.62 -1.66 25.13
C LEU A 504 20.30 -0.27 24.53
N ILE A 505 19.51 0.54 25.23
CA ILE A 505 19.23 1.92 24.84
C ILE A 505 20.53 2.71 24.72
N ASP A 506 21.37 2.64 25.73
CA ASP A 506 22.66 3.35 25.77
C ASP A 506 23.60 2.86 24.67
N TRP A 507 23.61 1.56 24.41
CA TRP A 507 24.35 0.98 23.29
C TRP A 507 23.86 1.51 21.94
N CYS A 508 22.54 1.56 21.72
CA CYS A 508 21.96 2.08 20.47
C CYS A 508 22.28 3.58 20.29
N LYS A 509 22.16 4.38 21.36
CA LYS A 509 22.52 5.81 21.34
C LYS A 509 23.97 6.03 20.93
N THR A 510 24.88 5.22 21.45
CA THR A 510 26.32 5.38 21.25
C THR A 510 26.78 4.83 19.88
N ASN A 511 26.16 3.75 19.41
CA ASN A 511 26.69 2.97 18.28
C ASN A 511 25.92 3.12 16.97
N ILE A 512 24.75 3.80 16.97
CA ILE A 512 23.93 3.95 15.76
C ILE A 512 23.75 5.43 15.45
N ALA A 513 24.36 5.89 14.35
CA ALA A 513 24.18 7.24 13.83
C ALA A 513 22.82 7.38 13.12
N ILE A 514 22.17 8.55 13.26
CA ILE A 514 20.89 8.83 12.61
C ILE A 514 21.09 9.61 11.33
N ASP A 515 20.43 9.15 10.26
CA ASP A 515 20.40 9.77 8.94
C ASP A 515 18.99 9.78 8.37
N GLU A 516 18.24 10.84 8.63
CA GLU A 516 16.87 11.04 8.09
C GLU A 516 16.88 11.49 6.63
N THR A 517 18.02 11.97 6.12
CA THR A 517 18.12 12.58 4.79
C THR A 517 18.13 11.53 3.68
N HIS A 518 18.76 10.38 3.91
CA HIS A 518 18.93 9.34 2.90
C HIS A 518 17.90 8.21 2.99
N ASN A 519 16.79 8.44 3.72
CA ASN A 519 15.63 7.56 3.71
C ASN A 519 14.29 8.32 3.75
N PRO A 520 14.06 9.31 2.85
CA PRO A 520 12.84 10.13 2.89
C PRO A 520 11.56 9.34 2.58
N GLN A 521 11.67 8.15 1.99
CA GLN A 521 10.56 7.22 1.76
C GLN A 521 10.23 6.37 2.99
N ARG A 522 11.06 6.46 4.06
CA ARG A 522 10.91 5.67 5.29
C ARG A 522 10.88 4.16 5.02
N LEU A 523 11.74 3.68 4.12
CA LEU A 523 11.93 2.25 3.89
C LEU A 523 12.50 1.59 5.16
N ARG A 524 12.06 0.37 5.43
CA ARG A 524 12.47 -0.37 6.63
C ARG A 524 13.81 -1.06 6.38
N MET A 525 14.83 -0.61 7.07
CA MET A 525 16.17 -1.20 7.01
C MET A 525 16.23 -2.47 7.86
N LEU A 526 16.85 -3.52 7.35
CA LEU A 526 16.98 -4.79 8.04
C LEU A 526 17.83 -4.66 9.32
N PRO A 527 17.49 -5.35 10.42
CA PRO A 527 18.27 -5.29 11.67
C PRO A 527 19.76 -5.63 11.48
N MET A 528 20.07 -6.58 10.61
CA MET A 528 21.47 -6.96 10.33
C MET A 528 22.24 -5.89 9.56
N SER A 529 21.58 -5.12 8.70
CA SER A 529 22.19 -4.01 8.00
C SER A 529 22.46 -2.84 8.96
N VAL A 530 21.52 -2.55 9.87
CA VAL A 530 21.76 -1.55 10.94
C VAL A 530 22.94 -1.97 11.82
N TRP A 531 23.03 -3.25 12.19
CA TRP A 531 24.18 -3.78 12.95
C TRP A 531 25.50 -3.58 12.20
N ARG A 532 25.55 -3.89 10.91
CA ARG A 532 26.78 -3.81 10.10
C ARG A 532 27.24 -2.37 9.89
N ASP A 533 26.29 -1.51 9.47
CA ASP A 533 26.62 -0.18 8.97
C ASP A 533 26.55 0.91 10.04
N ARG A 534 26.01 0.62 11.21
CA ARG A 534 25.92 1.55 12.37
C ARG A 534 25.26 2.90 12.03
N LYS A 535 24.42 2.91 11.02
CA LYS A 535 23.76 4.10 10.50
C LYS A 535 22.37 3.73 9.95
N THR A 536 21.34 4.50 10.35
CA THR A 536 19.97 4.33 9.87
C THR A 536 19.14 5.57 10.23
N ASP A 537 17.84 5.61 9.85
CA ASP A 537 16.91 6.61 10.35
C ASP A 537 16.36 6.25 11.76
N LYS A 538 15.52 7.11 12.34
CA LYS A 538 14.92 6.86 13.67
C LYS A 538 14.07 5.61 13.69
N LEU A 539 13.30 5.33 12.61
CA LEU A 539 12.48 4.13 12.51
C LEU A 539 13.34 2.87 12.42
N GLY A 540 14.38 2.86 11.61
CA GLY A 540 15.32 1.73 11.53
C GLY A 540 16.03 1.47 12.86
N ARG A 541 16.38 2.53 13.65
CA ARG A 541 16.90 2.37 15.02
C ARG A 541 15.88 1.75 15.95
N ALA A 542 14.60 2.13 15.84
CA ALA A 542 13.53 1.55 16.64
C ALA A 542 13.31 0.07 16.31
N ILE A 543 13.26 -0.29 15.02
CA ILE A 543 13.15 -1.69 14.57
C ILE A 543 14.34 -2.50 15.07
N PHE A 544 15.57 -1.98 14.94
CA PHE A 544 16.77 -2.64 15.43
C PHE A 544 16.72 -2.84 16.95
N PHE A 545 16.31 -1.83 17.71
CA PHE A 545 16.18 -1.95 19.18
C PHE A 545 15.24 -3.08 19.56
N VAL A 546 14.04 -3.15 18.96
CA VAL A 546 13.07 -4.21 19.23
C VAL A 546 13.64 -5.58 18.87
N ALA A 547 14.26 -5.71 17.69
CA ALA A 547 14.89 -6.96 17.23
C ALA A 547 15.99 -7.43 18.19
N ALA A 548 16.87 -6.52 18.64
CA ALA A 548 17.94 -6.81 19.59
C ALA A 548 17.39 -7.14 20.99
N ALA A 549 16.42 -6.37 21.48
CA ALA A 549 15.76 -6.61 22.76
C ALA A 549 15.13 -8.01 22.81
N ARG A 550 14.35 -8.36 21.79
CA ARG A 550 13.73 -9.69 21.65
C ARG A 550 14.76 -10.80 21.54
N SER A 551 15.89 -10.57 20.86
CA SER A 551 17.01 -11.52 20.77
C SER A 551 17.67 -11.78 22.13
N LEU A 552 17.67 -10.78 23.01
CA LEU A 552 18.18 -10.87 24.39
C LEU A 552 17.13 -11.36 25.39
N GLY A 553 15.90 -11.61 24.94
CA GLY A 553 14.80 -12.08 25.79
C GLY A 553 14.01 -10.96 26.49
N PHE A 554 14.20 -9.71 26.14
CA PHE A 554 13.42 -8.58 26.65
C PHE A 554 12.19 -8.33 25.78
N PRO A 555 10.96 -8.38 26.32
CA PRO A 555 9.76 -8.06 25.55
C PRO A 555 9.78 -6.59 25.10
N ALA A 556 9.66 -6.36 23.80
CA ALA A 556 9.71 -5.03 23.21
C ALA A 556 8.79 -4.92 22.01
N ARG A 557 8.30 -3.68 21.74
CA ARG A 557 7.38 -3.38 20.64
C ARG A 557 7.51 -1.94 20.14
N ILE A 558 7.02 -1.68 18.97
CA ILE A 558 6.49 -0.39 18.57
C ILE A 558 4.98 -0.47 18.84
N ASN A 559 4.45 0.43 19.65
CA ASN A 559 3.03 0.42 20.04
C ASN A 559 2.17 0.74 18.82
N GLU A 560 1.22 -0.12 18.51
CA GLU A 560 0.38 -0.01 17.31
C GLU A 560 -0.55 1.21 17.35
N ILE A 561 -0.98 1.65 18.54
CA ILE A 561 -1.94 2.77 18.69
C ILE A 561 -1.26 4.14 18.52
N ASN A 562 -0.10 4.35 19.18
CA ASN A 562 0.53 5.65 19.24
C ASN A 562 1.94 5.72 18.61
N GLY A 563 2.43 4.61 18.05
CA GLY A 563 3.73 4.50 17.38
C GLY A 563 4.95 4.59 18.30
N LYS A 564 4.77 4.60 19.62
CA LYS A 564 5.89 4.71 20.56
C LYS A 564 6.68 3.42 20.68
N LEU A 565 7.99 3.56 20.75
CA LEU A 565 8.89 2.45 21.05
C LEU A 565 8.84 2.12 22.54
N GLN A 566 8.63 0.83 22.88
CA GLN A 566 8.44 0.39 24.25
C GLN A 566 9.13 -0.93 24.56
N TYR A 567 9.57 -1.12 25.82
CA TYR A 567 9.90 -2.42 26.38
C TYR A 567 9.05 -2.72 27.60
N ASN A 568 8.87 -4.01 27.93
CA ASN A 568 8.16 -4.41 29.14
C ASN A 568 9.13 -4.70 30.29
N ALA A 569 8.85 -4.11 31.45
CA ALA A 569 9.54 -4.41 32.70
C ALA A 569 8.50 -4.60 33.81
N ASN A 570 8.56 -5.75 34.45
CA ASN A 570 7.67 -6.10 35.58
C ASN A 570 6.17 -5.94 35.26
N GLY A 571 5.77 -6.27 34.03
CA GLY A 571 4.39 -6.20 33.58
C GLY A 571 3.95 -4.82 33.04
N ALA A 572 4.79 -3.80 33.15
CA ALA A 572 4.51 -2.45 32.65
C ALA A 572 5.27 -2.14 31.35
N TRP A 573 4.61 -1.48 30.40
CA TRP A 573 5.25 -0.96 29.19
C TRP A 573 5.89 0.41 29.48
N ILE A 574 7.19 0.54 29.19
CA ILE A 574 8.01 1.73 29.41
C ILE A 574 8.44 2.28 28.06
N ASP A 575 8.22 3.58 27.84
CA ASP A 575 8.64 4.25 26.61
C ASP A 575 10.16 4.35 26.52
N VAL A 576 10.70 4.18 25.32
CA VAL A 576 12.14 4.28 25.02
C VAL A 576 12.44 5.66 24.45
N GLU A 577 13.30 6.41 25.14
CA GLU A 577 13.78 7.73 24.74
C GLU A 577 15.27 7.68 24.39
N PHE A 578 15.58 7.93 23.12
CA PHE A 578 16.98 7.99 22.67
C PHE A 578 17.60 9.38 22.80
N ASP A 579 16.80 10.45 22.64
CA ASP A 579 17.29 11.82 22.49
C ASP A 579 17.08 12.66 23.79
N GLY A 580 16.44 12.10 24.81
CA GLY A 580 16.15 12.73 26.09
C GLY A 580 16.68 11.94 27.31
N LYS A 581 16.26 12.34 28.51
CA LYS A 581 16.38 11.48 29.69
C LYS A 581 15.38 10.35 29.56
N GLN A 582 15.85 9.10 29.76
CA GLN A 582 14.96 7.95 29.76
C GLN A 582 13.85 8.16 30.77
N ALA A 583 12.61 7.97 30.35
CA ALA A 583 11.46 8.01 31.24
C ALA A 583 11.55 6.82 32.21
N GLU A 584 11.67 7.08 33.52
CA GLU A 584 11.60 6.04 34.55
C GLU A 584 10.19 5.54 34.75
N LYS A 585 9.19 6.31 34.32
CA LYS A 585 7.76 6.02 34.41
C LYS A 585 7.06 6.32 33.06
N SER A 586 5.98 5.60 32.78
CA SER A 586 5.08 5.92 31.67
C SER A 586 4.57 7.36 31.77
N VAL A 587 4.30 7.98 30.62
CA VAL A 587 3.64 9.30 30.57
C VAL A 587 2.34 9.24 31.38
N PRO A 588 2.07 10.25 32.25
CA PRO A 588 0.83 10.31 33.00
C PRO A 588 -0.39 10.20 32.10
N LYS A 589 -1.40 9.48 32.55
CA LYS A 589 -2.63 9.22 31.80
C LYS A 589 -3.84 9.73 32.54
N GLY A 590 -4.89 10.05 31.79
CA GLY A 590 -6.24 10.24 32.27
C GLY A 590 -7.22 9.39 31.49
N THR A 591 -8.48 9.43 31.81
CA THR A 591 -9.52 8.64 31.16
C THR A 591 -10.41 9.51 30.29
N LEU A 592 -10.58 9.13 29.02
CA LEU A 592 -11.59 9.72 28.15
C LEU A 592 -12.88 8.91 28.25
N LEU A 593 -13.97 9.56 28.68
CA LEU A 593 -15.34 9.04 28.62
C LEU A 593 -16.06 9.67 27.41
N LEU A 594 -16.17 8.93 26.34
CA LEU A 594 -16.85 9.38 25.13
C LEU A 594 -18.36 9.10 25.26
N VAL A 595 -19.18 10.13 25.22
CA VAL A 595 -20.62 10.05 25.35
C VAL A 595 -21.27 10.37 24.02
N TYR A 596 -21.88 9.39 23.39
CA TYR A 596 -22.56 9.54 22.12
C TYR A 596 -24.06 9.75 22.31
N LYS A 597 -24.63 10.68 21.57
CA LYS A 597 -26.09 10.79 21.38
C LYS A 597 -26.47 10.02 20.13
N PRO A 598 -27.18 8.88 20.25
CA PRO A 598 -27.61 8.11 19.09
C PRO A 598 -28.46 8.95 18.13
N THR A 599 -28.23 8.76 16.83
CA THR A 599 -29.05 9.31 15.77
C THR A 599 -30.08 8.29 15.28
N LYS A 600 -30.95 8.67 14.36
CA LYS A 600 -31.92 7.76 13.77
C LYS A 600 -31.28 6.57 13.05
N TYR A 601 -30.12 6.79 12.44
CA TYR A 601 -29.47 5.85 11.55
C TYR A 601 -28.21 5.20 12.15
N ASN A 602 -27.68 5.72 13.26
CA ASN A 602 -26.46 5.21 13.87
C ASN A 602 -26.56 5.24 15.40
N ASP A 603 -26.59 4.08 16.03
CA ASP A 603 -26.60 3.90 17.48
C ASP A 603 -25.26 3.47 18.07
N ASN A 604 -24.28 3.08 17.21
CA ASN A 604 -22.95 2.64 17.62
C ASN A 604 -21.87 3.06 16.59
N PRO A 605 -21.40 4.31 16.64
CA PRO A 605 -20.37 4.78 15.72
C PRO A 605 -19.09 3.91 15.75
N LYS A 606 -18.57 3.59 14.56
CA LYS A 606 -17.36 2.82 14.36
C LYS A 606 -16.17 3.74 14.12
N TYR A 607 -15.02 3.40 14.69
CA TYR A 607 -13.76 4.10 14.45
C TYR A 607 -13.42 4.05 12.95
N TYR A 608 -12.76 5.05 12.41
CA TYR A 608 -12.51 5.32 10.99
C TYR A 608 -13.75 5.57 10.13
N SER A 609 -14.85 4.84 10.34
CA SER A 609 -16.05 5.07 9.52
C SER A 609 -16.79 6.35 9.93
N HIS A 610 -16.83 6.64 11.23
CA HIS A 610 -17.66 7.71 11.78
C HIS A 610 -16.90 8.71 12.63
N PHE A 611 -15.84 8.29 13.30
CA PHE A 611 -15.01 9.19 14.11
C PHE A 611 -13.57 8.69 14.23
N THR A 612 -12.66 9.62 14.54
CA THR A 612 -11.27 9.35 14.92
C THR A 612 -10.80 10.34 15.98
N ILE A 613 -9.74 9.96 16.70
CA ILE A 613 -9.08 10.77 17.71
C ILE A 613 -7.63 10.98 17.33
N SER A 614 -7.18 12.24 17.34
CA SER A 614 -5.78 12.60 17.10
C SER A 614 -5.21 13.36 18.28
N LYS A 615 -3.98 13.05 18.69
CA LYS A 615 -3.22 13.86 19.67
C LYS A 615 -2.61 15.07 18.94
N ILE A 616 -2.70 16.25 19.53
CA ILE A 616 -2.10 17.47 18.97
C ILE A 616 -0.74 17.71 19.64
N GLU A 617 0.33 17.58 18.88
CA GLU A 617 1.68 17.81 19.38
C GLU A 617 2.40 18.84 18.48
N ASN A 618 2.89 19.92 19.09
CA ASN A 618 3.58 21.00 18.36
C ASN A 618 2.78 21.56 17.16
N GLY A 619 1.44 21.61 17.27
CA GLY A 619 0.55 22.09 16.22
C GLY A 619 0.33 21.08 15.08
N VAL A 620 0.67 19.81 15.28
CA VAL A 620 0.45 18.71 14.32
C VAL A 620 -0.49 17.68 14.95
N ALA A 621 -1.50 17.25 14.20
CA ALA A 621 -2.39 16.16 14.59
C ALA A 621 -1.73 14.81 14.28
N GLN A 622 -1.68 13.92 15.29
CA GLN A 622 -1.20 12.55 15.18
C GLN A 622 -2.36 11.60 15.47
N LEU A 623 -2.81 10.88 14.47
CA LEU A 623 -3.91 9.92 14.57
C LEU A 623 -3.55 8.80 15.56
N LEU A 624 -4.47 8.46 16.46
CA LEU A 624 -4.41 7.24 17.25
C LEU A 624 -4.96 6.07 16.42
N THR A 625 -4.17 5.02 16.27
CA THR A 625 -4.48 3.89 15.38
C THR A 625 -5.15 2.76 16.15
N TYR A 626 -6.46 2.84 16.33
CA TYR A 626 -7.25 1.76 16.91
C TYR A 626 -7.54 0.66 15.86
N PRO A 627 -7.93 -0.56 16.29
CA PRO A 627 -8.38 -1.59 15.34
C PRO A 627 -9.59 -1.12 14.52
N GLU A 628 -9.71 -1.58 13.27
CA GLU A 628 -10.84 -1.27 12.40
C GLU A 628 -12.19 -1.79 12.95
N THR A 629 -12.15 -2.76 13.87
CA THR A 629 -13.32 -3.30 14.58
C THR A 629 -13.75 -2.45 15.76
N ALA A 630 -12.96 -1.43 16.18
CA ALA A 630 -13.26 -0.61 17.34
C ALA A 630 -14.55 0.20 17.14
N THR A 631 -15.39 0.21 18.19
CA THR A 631 -16.67 0.94 18.20
C THR A 631 -16.79 1.82 19.44
N TRP A 632 -17.63 2.86 19.34
CA TRP A 632 -17.93 3.68 20.52
C TRP A 632 -18.38 2.85 21.71
N LYS A 633 -19.32 1.92 21.51
CA LYS A 633 -19.95 1.15 22.59
C LYS A 633 -18.98 0.22 23.30
N ASP A 634 -18.10 -0.42 22.56
CA ASP A 634 -17.21 -1.46 23.10
C ASP A 634 -15.91 -0.88 23.66
N ASP A 635 -15.34 0.15 23.00
CA ASP A 635 -13.99 0.62 23.27
C ASP A 635 -13.92 1.98 23.98
N PHE A 636 -14.94 2.87 23.83
CA PHE A 636 -14.84 4.26 24.28
C PHE A 636 -15.92 4.67 25.30
N SER A 637 -17.04 3.98 25.37
CA SER A 637 -18.17 4.35 26.24
C SER A 637 -17.90 4.13 27.72
N LYS A 638 -17.02 3.18 28.08
CA LYS A 638 -16.68 2.79 29.46
C LYS A 638 -15.42 3.46 29.98
N GLY A 639 -14.78 4.27 29.17
CA GLY A 639 -13.53 4.93 29.51
C GLY A 639 -12.32 4.31 28.77
N THR A 640 -11.54 5.18 28.13
CA THR A 640 -10.31 4.83 27.40
C THR A 640 -9.15 5.61 27.98
N GLU A 641 -8.10 4.92 28.40
CA GLU A 641 -6.89 5.58 28.88
C GLU A 641 -6.14 6.27 27.73
N LEU A 642 -5.90 7.56 27.89
CA LEU A 642 -5.07 8.37 27.01
C LEU A 642 -3.98 9.08 27.82
N GLU A 643 -2.85 9.36 27.17
CA GLU A 643 -1.80 10.19 27.77
C GLU A 643 -2.29 11.61 28.00
N GLU A 644 -1.73 12.28 28.99
CA GLU A 644 -1.96 13.71 29.19
C GLU A 644 -1.63 14.52 27.94
N GLY A 645 -2.51 15.48 27.57
CA GLY A 645 -2.31 16.31 26.39
C GLY A 645 -3.59 16.83 25.76
N THR A 646 -3.42 17.56 24.66
CA THR A 646 -4.54 18.07 23.86
C THR A 646 -4.85 17.12 22.72
N TYR A 647 -6.13 16.91 22.47
CA TYR A 647 -6.64 16.01 21.46
C TYR A 647 -7.70 16.66 20.59
N MET A 648 -7.90 16.10 19.40
CA MET A 648 -8.98 16.47 18.49
C MET A 648 -9.79 15.23 18.14
N LEU A 649 -11.08 15.28 18.39
CA LEU A 649 -12.07 14.34 17.87
C LEU A 649 -12.54 14.88 16.52
N ILE A 650 -12.55 14.04 15.50
CA ILE A 650 -13.20 14.29 14.20
C ILE A 650 -14.36 13.32 14.08
N THR A 651 -15.56 13.85 13.77
CA THR A 651 -16.71 13.04 13.38
C THR A 651 -17.11 13.40 11.96
N GLY A 652 -17.80 12.49 11.26
CA GLY A 652 -18.28 12.81 9.93
C GLY A 652 -19.23 11.78 9.37
N THR A 653 -20.20 12.28 8.60
CA THR A 653 -21.18 11.50 7.85
C THR A 653 -20.95 11.76 6.38
N ARG A 654 -20.62 10.70 5.62
CA ARG A 654 -20.50 10.77 4.17
C ARG A 654 -21.85 10.48 3.54
N MET A 655 -22.27 11.39 2.68
CA MET A 655 -23.54 11.30 1.95
C MET A 655 -23.36 10.53 0.62
N ALA A 656 -24.43 10.05 0.04
CA ALA A 656 -24.45 9.34 -1.25
C ALA A 656 -23.82 10.17 -2.40
N SER A 657 -23.92 11.49 -2.36
CA SER A 657 -23.25 12.40 -3.31
C SER A 657 -21.71 12.43 -3.19
N GLY A 658 -21.17 11.82 -2.12
CA GLY A 658 -19.78 11.92 -1.72
C GLY A 658 -19.47 13.16 -0.86
N GLN A 659 -20.42 14.06 -0.64
CA GLN A 659 -20.27 15.18 0.31
C GLN A 659 -20.11 14.64 1.73
N VAL A 660 -19.44 15.42 2.60
CA VAL A 660 -19.22 15.06 4.00
C VAL A 660 -19.69 16.18 4.91
N LEU A 661 -20.48 15.79 5.91
CA LEU A 661 -20.86 16.63 7.05
C LEU A 661 -19.93 16.27 8.24
N ALA A 662 -18.81 16.98 8.38
CA ALA A 662 -17.84 16.72 9.45
C ALA A 662 -17.94 17.73 10.59
N GLU A 663 -17.42 17.34 11.77
CA GLU A 663 -17.22 18.22 12.91
C GLU A 663 -15.88 17.90 13.58
N THR A 664 -15.18 18.93 14.05
CA THR A 664 -13.99 18.81 14.88
C THR A 664 -14.26 19.34 16.27
N GLN A 665 -13.82 18.64 17.32
CA GLN A 665 -13.89 19.08 18.71
C GLN A 665 -12.52 18.90 19.36
N LEU A 666 -12.01 19.96 20.01
CA LEU A 666 -10.80 19.88 20.84
C LEU A 666 -11.16 19.48 22.27
N PHE A 667 -10.31 18.68 22.90
CA PHE A 667 -10.42 18.37 24.33
C PHE A 667 -9.04 18.13 24.92
N THR A 668 -8.95 18.18 26.25
CA THR A 668 -7.71 17.97 27.00
C THR A 668 -7.88 16.80 27.95
N ILE A 669 -6.88 15.93 27.97
CA ILE A 669 -6.74 14.87 28.96
C ILE A 669 -5.75 15.35 30.05
N GLU A 670 -6.18 15.32 31.29
CA GLU A 670 -5.36 15.64 32.46
C GLU A 670 -5.03 14.34 33.21
N ALA A 671 -3.80 14.26 33.73
CA ALA A 671 -3.34 13.10 34.48
C ALA A 671 -4.24 12.75 35.66
N GLY A 672 -4.65 11.50 35.75
CA GLY A 672 -5.46 10.96 36.87
C GLY A 672 -6.91 11.48 36.91
N LYS A 673 -7.37 12.19 35.88
CA LYS A 673 -8.75 12.71 35.80
C LYS A 673 -9.55 12.05 34.70
N ASP A 674 -10.88 12.05 34.89
CA ASP A 674 -11.84 11.66 33.85
C ASP A 674 -12.23 12.90 33.04
N THR A 675 -12.10 12.79 31.72
CA THR A 675 -12.57 13.78 30.76
C THR A 675 -13.81 13.25 30.06
N ARG A 676 -14.95 13.90 30.28
CA ARG A 676 -16.20 13.54 29.61
C ARG A 676 -16.41 14.41 28.37
N LEU A 677 -16.45 13.78 27.20
CA LEU A 677 -16.72 14.45 25.93
C LEU A 677 -18.01 13.94 25.30
N VAL A 678 -18.95 14.84 25.04
CA VAL A 678 -20.20 14.51 24.34
C VAL A 678 -20.05 14.82 22.86
N PHE A 679 -20.44 13.89 22.00
CA PHE A 679 -20.45 14.11 20.57
C PHE A 679 -21.74 13.60 19.93
N THR A 680 -22.04 14.14 18.76
CA THR A 680 -23.15 13.74 17.90
C THR A 680 -22.63 13.55 16.48
N MET A 681 -23.34 12.78 15.67
CA MET A 681 -23.11 12.74 14.22
C MET A 681 -24.02 13.79 13.58
N ARG A 682 -23.45 14.55 12.63
CA ARG A 682 -24.26 15.40 11.76
C ARG A 682 -24.93 14.52 10.72
N GLU A 683 -26.25 14.66 10.57
CA GLU A 683 -27.06 13.91 9.63
C GLU A 683 -27.66 14.84 8.57
N ASP A 684 -27.94 14.27 7.40
CA ASP A 684 -28.77 14.95 6.41
C ASP A 684 -30.24 14.70 6.75
N ASP A 685 -30.97 15.78 7.02
CA ASP A 685 -32.40 15.72 7.31
C ASP A 685 -33.28 15.44 6.06
N ASN A 686 -32.66 15.33 4.88
CA ASN A 686 -33.37 14.98 3.66
C ASN A 686 -33.93 13.56 3.74
N ALA A 687 -35.25 13.44 3.58
CA ALA A 687 -35.92 12.16 3.51
C ALA A 687 -35.38 11.30 2.36
N VAL A 688 -35.35 9.99 2.54
CA VAL A 688 -35.03 9.03 1.48
C VAL A 688 -35.91 9.37 0.26
N GLN A 689 -35.29 9.76 -0.84
CA GLN A 689 -35.96 10.12 -2.07
C GLN A 689 -35.99 8.93 -3.02
N VAL A 690 -37.07 8.76 -3.76
CA VAL A 690 -37.13 7.85 -4.90
C VAL A 690 -36.26 8.48 -6.00
N ILE A 691 -35.13 7.82 -6.32
CA ILE A 691 -34.17 8.31 -7.32
C ILE A 691 -34.39 7.73 -8.72
N GLY A 692 -35.28 6.73 -8.85
CA GLY A 692 -35.61 6.07 -10.09
C GLY A 692 -36.58 4.92 -9.86
N SER A 693 -36.95 4.22 -10.91
CA SER A 693 -37.75 2.99 -10.89
C SER A 693 -37.20 2.04 -11.96
N PHE A 694 -37.38 0.75 -11.75
CA PHE A 694 -37.07 -0.29 -12.73
C PHE A 694 -38.11 -1.37 -12.68
N ASN A 695 -38.17 -2.22 -13.72
CA ASN A 695 -39.22 -3.22 -13.83
C ASN A 695 -38.86 -4.45 -12.98
N ALA A 696 -39.59 -4.68 -11.89
CA ALA A 696 -39.40 -5.84 -11.03
C ALA A 696 -39.79 -7.20 -11.68
N GLU A 697 -40.50 -7.19 -12.82
CA GLU A 697 -40.75 -8.40 -13.60
C GLU A 697 -39.64 -8.77 -14.57
N ASP A 698 -38.54 -7.98 -14.62
CA ASP A 698 -37.37 -8.32 -15.42
C ASP A 698 -36.74 -9.60 -14.92
N ILE A 699 -36.30 -10.41 -15.90
CA ILE A 699 -35.91 -11.80 -15.71
C ILE A 699 -34.37 -11.90 -15.62
N TYR A 700 -33.91 -12.64 -14.64
CA TYR A 700 -32.50 -13.04 -14.47
C TYR A 700 -32.40 -14.56 -14.42
N HIS A 701 -31.22 -15.11 -14.77
CA HIS A 701 -30.94 -16.54 -14.63
C HIS A 701 -30.41 -16.84 -13.20
N ASP A 702 -31.20 -17.58 -12.41
CA ASP A 702 -30.85 -17.94 -11.02
C ASP A 702 -29.85 -19.11 -11.00
N ARG A 703 -28.68 -18.86 -10.42
CA ARG A 703 -27.59 -19.84 -10.34
C ARG A 703 -27.95 -21.09 -9.54
N ALA A 704 -28.67 -20.94 -8.44
CA ALA A 704 -28.95 -22.05 -7.52
C ALA A 704 -29.95 -23.04 -8.10
N THR A 705 -30.94 -22.55 -8.82
CA THR A 705 -32.02 -23.37 -9.43
C THR A 705 -31.79 -23.64 -10.91
N ASN A 706 -30.76 -22.99 -11.52
CA ASN A 706 -30.47 -23.05 -12.95
C ASN A 706 -31.71 -22.81 -13.80
N SER A 707 -32.45 -21.74 -13.47
CA SER A 707 -33.68 -21.37 -14.15
C SER A 707 -33.93 -19.87 -14.14
N ASP A 708 -34.68 -19.39 -15.10
CA ASP A 708 -35.02 -17.98 -15.22
C ASP A 708 -36.15 -17.58 -14.23
N LYS A 709 -35.96 -16.47 -13.56
CA LYS A 709 -36.85 -15.91 -12.55
C LYS A 709 -36.97 -14.42 -12.68
N SER A 710 -38.15 -13.84 -12.37
CA SER A 710 -38.22 -12.40 -12.21
C SER A 710 -37.69 -11.96 -10.84
N LEU A 711 -37.21 -10.72 -10.77
CA LEU A 711 -36.78 -10.11 -9.49
C LEU A 711 -37.94 -10.18 -8.47
N LEU A 712 -39.16 -9.86 -8.90
CA LEU A 712 -40.38 -9.90 -8.07
C LEU A 712 -40.69 -11.32 -7.59
N SER A 713 -40.56 -12.34 -8.43
CA SER A 713 -40.83 -13.73 -8.05
C SER A 713 -39.84 -14.24 -6.99
N THR A 714 -38.58 -13.74 -7.01
CA THR A 714 -37.57 -14.09 -6.05
C THR A 714 -37.66 -13.31 -4.74
N ALA A 715 -37.86 -12.00 -4.82
CA ALA A 715 -37.87 -11.10 -3.67
C ALA A 715 -39.24 -11.03 -2.96
N GLY A 716 -40.32 -11.28 -3.66
CA GLY A 716 -41.65 -10.97 -3.19
C GLY A 716 -41.93 -9.47 -3.16
N ARG A 717 -43.10 -9.09 -2.61
CA ARG A 717 -43.46 -7.67 -2.44
C ARG A 717 -42.72 -7.06 -1.25
N GLY A 718 -42.30 -5.81 -1.36
CA GLY A 718 -41.63 -5.01 -0.32
C GLY A 718 -40.22 -4.65 -0.70
N TYR A 719 -39.41 -4.29 0.28
CA TYR A 719 -38.00 -3.91 0.05
C TYR A 719 -37.13 -5.14 -0.19
N TYR A 720 -36.20 -5.04 -1.10
CA TYR A 720 -35.13 -6.00 -1.37
C TYR A 720 -33.94 -5.24 -1.96
N MET A 721 -32.80 -5.87 -2.02
CA MET A 721 -31.58 -5.27 -2.60
C MET A 721 -31.28 -5.94 -3.93
N VAL A 722 -30.96 -5.16 -4.95
CA VAL A 722 -30.35 -5.64 -6.20
C VAL A 722 -28.94 -5.09 -6.29
N GLY A 723 -27.98 -5.96 -6.53
CA GLY A 723 -26.60 -5.62 -6.76
C GLY A 723 -26.14 -6.08 -8.15
N ILE A 724 -25.67 -5.19 -8.99
CA ILE A 724 -24.93 -5.55 -10.22
C ILE A 724 -23.45 -5.48 -9.89
N ILE A 725 -22.74 -6.58 -10.07
CA ILE A 725 -21.36 -6.73 -9.61
C ILE A 725 -20.43 -7.22 -10.72
N ALA A 726 -19.15 -6.86 -10.60
CA ALA A 726 -18.07 -7.33 -11.47
C ALA A 726 -17.14 -8.27 -10.72
N PRO A 727 -16.73 -9.41 -11.30
CA PRO A 727 -15.80 -10.33 -10.66
C PRO A 727 -14.39 -9.72 -10.57
N ASN A 728 -13.67 -10.04 -9.49
CA ASN A 728 -12.24 -9.72 -9.29
C ASN A 728 -11.89 -8.23 -9.29
N GLN A 729 -12.87 -7.34 -9.16
CA GLN A 729 -12.65 -5.90 -9.05
C GLN A 729 -12.65 -5.45 -7.59
N GLU A 730 -11.75 -4.50 -7.26
CA GLU A 730 -11.57 -3.96 -5.92
C GLU A 730 -12.87 -3.45 -5.29
N PRO A 731 -13.73 -2.64 -5.96
CA PRO A 731 -14.95 -2.13 -5.35
C PRO A 731 -15.97 -3.23 -5.03
N THR A 732 -16.11 -4.24 -5.88
CA THR A 732 -16.96 -5.42 -5.62
C THR A 732 -16.47 -6.17 -4.39
N ASN A 733 -15.16 -6.43 -4.31
CA ASN A 733 -14.54 -7.16 -3.21
C ASN A 733 -14.71 -6.41 -1.89
N HIS A 734 -14.54 -5.09 -1.86
CA HIS A 734 -14.79 -4.26 -0.67
C HIS A 734 -16.24 -4.35 -0.22
N THR A 735 -17.20 -4.13 -1.14
CA THR A 735 -18.62 -4.18 -0.81
C THR A 735 -19.07 -5.54 -0.28
N LEU A 736 -18.62 -6.64 -0.90
CA LEU A 736 -19.00 -7.98 -0.43
C LEU A 736 -18.40 -8.30 0.95
N ARG A 737 -17.23 -7.78 1.29
CA ARG A 737 -16.63 -7.90 2.63
C ARG A 737 -17.37 -7.07 3.67
N ASP A 738 -17.79 -5.86 3.32
CA ASP A 738 -18.63 -5.05 4.19
C ASP A 738 -19.97 -5.74 4.47
N ILE A 739 -20.62 -6.29 3.44
CA ILE A 739 -21.82 -7.11 3.59
C ILE A 739 -21.57 -8.31 4.52
N SER A 740 -20.44 -8.99 4.37
CA SER A 740 -20.04 -10.11 5.24
C SER A 740 -19.84 -9.66 6.69
N THR A 741 -19.28 -8.49 6.92
CA THR A 741 -19.09 -7.89 8.26
C THR A 741 -20.44 -7.64 8.95
N TYR A 742 -21.46 -7.25 8.18
CA TYR A 742 -22.82 -6.99 8.68
C TYR A 742 -23.78 -8.15 8.42
N LYS A 743 -23.28 -9.37 8.24
CA LYS A 743 -24.05 -10.59 7.96
C LYS A 743 -25.26 -10.75 8.89
N THR A 744 -25.05 -10.67 10.20
CA THR A 744 -26.11 -10.85 11.20
C THR A 744 -27.23 -9.83 11.05
N GLN A 745 -26.89 -8.58 10.74
CA GLN A 745 -27.87 -7.52 10.53
C GLN A 745 -28.68 -7.75 9.25
N PHE A 746 -28.05 -8.14 8.15
CA PHE A 746 -28.73 -8.48 6.91
C PHE A 746 -29.60 -9.74 7.03
N GLU A 747 -29.14 -10.75 7.75
CA GLU A 747 -29.96 -11.94 8.04
C GLU A 747 -31.18 -11.60 8.91
N LYS A 748 -31.02 -10.73 9.92
CA LYS A 748 -32.12 -10.21 10.74
C LYS A 748 -33.11 -9.35 9.93
N TRP A 749 -32.60 -8.58 8.95
CA TRP A 749 -33.46 -7.84 8.03
C TRP A 749 -34.35 -8.77 7.21
N GLY A 750 -33.85 -9.97 6.88
CA GLY A 750 -34.64 -11.10 6.33
C GLY A 750 -35.16 -10.90 4.89
N ARG A 751 -34.73 -9.85 4.22
CA ARG A 751 -35.13 -9.58 2.82
C ARG A 751 -34.09 -10.12 1.85
N LYS A 752 -34.51 -10.41 0.63
CA LYS A 752 -33.58 -10.92 -0.41
C LYS A 752 -32.58 -9.86 -0.86
N MET A 753 -31.38 -10.32 -1.10
CA MET A 753 -30.28 -9.59 -1.70
C MET A 753 -29.92 -10.32 -3.01
N ILE A 754 -30.33 -9.79 -4.16
CA ILE A 754 -30.14 -10.43 -5.47
C ILE A 754 -28.92 -9.82 -6.12
N PHE A 755 -27.83 -10.60 -6.23
CA PHE A 755 -26.56 -10.17 -6.81
C PHE A 755 -26.41 -10.77 -8.20
N LEU A 756 -26.31 -9.90 -9.20
CA LEU A 756 -26.29 -10.28 -10.60
C LEU A 756 -24.95 -9.92 -11.23
N PHE A 757 -24.43 -10.83 -12.03
CA PHE A 757 -23.38 -10.53 -12.97
C PHE A 757 -24.01 -10.15 -14.31
N GLU A 758 -23.35 -9.28 -15.08
CA GLU A 758 -23.86 -8.81 -16.36
C GLU A 758 -24.05 -9.93 -17.39
N ASP A 759 -23.33 -11.04 -17.23
CA ASP A 759 -23.40 -12.21 -18.13
C ASP A 759 -22.83 -13.48 -17.47
N ALA A 760 -22.96 -14.61 -18.15
CA ALA A 760 -22.51 -15.91 -17.68
C ALA A 760 -20.97 -16.01 -17.61
N ASP A 761 -20.24 -15.30 -18.48
CA ASP A 761 -18.78 -15.30 -18.48
C ASP A 761 -18.25 -14.60 -17.23
N ASN A 762 -18.83 -13.47 -16.83
CA ASN A 762 -18.52 -12.78 -15.58
C ASN A 762 -18.84 -13.65 -14.36
N LEU A 763 -19.98 -14.34 -14.35
CA LEU A 763 -20.34 -15.28 -13.28
C LEU A 763 -19.29 -16.41 -13.16
N SER A 764 -18.81 -16.95 -14.28
CA SER A 764 -17.82 -18.05 -14.31
C SER A 764 -16.46 -17.65 -13.70
N ARG A 765 -16.10 -16.37 -13.78
CA ARG A 765 -14.84 -15.81 -13.25
C ARG A 765 -14.87 -15.58 -11.74
N PHE A 766 -16.06 -15.56 -11.12
CA PHE A 766 -16.21 -15.22 -9.71
C PHE A 766 -15.89 -16.40 -8.80
N ASN A 767 -15.02 -16.17 -7.80
CA ASN A 767 -14.63 -17.16 -6.82
C ASN A 767 -15.54 -17.16 -5.60
N PHE A 768 -16.63 -17.95 -5.63
CA PHE A 768 -17.60 -18.05 -4.52
C PHE A 768 -16.99 -18.50 -3.19
N LYS A 769 -15.88 -19.25 -3.20
CA LYS A 769 -15.23 -19.72 -1.97
C LYS A 769 -14.56 -18.60 -1.18
N GLU A 770 -14.27 -17.51 -1.83
CA GLU A 770 -13.67 -16.33 -1.19
C GLU A 770 -14.69 -15.57 -0.33
N PHE A 771 -15.97 -15.70 -0.65
CA PHE A 771 -17.10 -15.00 -0.03
C PHE A 771 -18.11 -15.97 0.59
N ASP A 772 -17.64 -17.06 1.19
CA ASP A 772 -18.49 -18.08 1.82
C ASP A 772 -19.21 -17.61 3.09
N ASN A 773 -18.77 -16.48 3.68
CA ASN A 773 -19.36 -15.88 4.89
C ASN A 773 -20.42 -14.80 4.60
N LEU A 774 -20.96 -14.69 3.41
CA LEU A 774 -22.04 -13.74 3.12
C LEU A 774 -23.37 -14.15 3.79
N PRO A 775 -24.34 -13.20 3.94
CA PRO A 775 -25.66 -13.50 4.49
C PRO A 775 -26.39 -14.60 3.70
N SER A 776 -27.13 -15.45 4.40
CA SER A 776 -27.87 -16.58 3.81
C SER A 776 -29.04 -16.16 2.89
N ASN A 777 -29.45 -14.91 2.96
CA ASN A 777 -30.50 -14.32 2.10
C ASN A 777 -29.97 -13.76 0.76
N VAL A 778 -28.66 -13.92 0.46
CA VAL A 778 -28.08 -13.58 -0.85
C VAL A 778 -28.49 -14.61 -1.90
N VAL A 779 -28.92 -14.12 -3.05
CA VAL A 779 -29.25 -14.90 -4.25
C VAL A 779 -28.32 -14.46 -5.39
N TRP A 780 -27.76 -15.42 -6.11
CA TRP A 780 -26.81 -15.20 -7.18
C TRP A 780 -27.39 -15.51 -8.55
N GLY A 781 -27.10 -14.69 -9.53
CA GLY A 781 -27.53 -14.93 -10.90
C GLY A 781 -26.81 -14.12 -11.95
N THR A 782 -27.30 -14.22 -13.18
CA THR A 782 -26.85 -13.40 -14.30
C THR A 782 -28.01 -12.62 -14.89
N ASP A 783 -27.72 -11.38 -15.29
CA ASP A 783 -28.69 -10.55 -16.03
C ASP A 783 -28.84 -11.09 -17.46
N ILE A 784 -30.07 -11.30 -17.88
CA ILE A 784 -30.38 -11.81 -19.24
C ILE A 784 -30.35 -10.64 -20.21
N ASP A 785 -29.49 -10.74 -21.23
CA ASP A 785 -29.31 -9.70 -22.26
C ASP A 785 -28.94 -8.32 -21.70
N LYS A 786 -28.35 -8.29 -20.48
CA LYS A 786 -28.00 -7.05 -19.77
C LYS A 786 -29.17 -6.08 -19.59
N LYS A 787 -30.36 -6.58 -19.53
CA LYS A 787 -31.58 -5.78 -19.50
C LYS A 787 -31.76 -5.01 -18.20
N ILE A 788 -31.56 -5.69 -17.05
CA ILE A 788 -31.73 -5.10 -15.71
C ILE A 788 -30.70 -4.00 -15.50
N VAL A 789 -29.41 -4.28 -15.81
CA VAL A 789 -28.35 -3.27 -15.64
C VAL A 789 -28.54 -2.08 -16.56
N SER A 790 -29.01 -2.30 -17.79
CA SER A 790 -29.26 -1.22 -18.75
C SER A 790 -30.39 -0.31 -18.28
N GLU A 791 -31.50 -0.90 -17.79
CA GLU A 791 -32.62 -0.14 -17.24
C GLU A 791 -32.22 0.65 -15.97
N ILE A 792 -31.47 0.04 -15.06
CA ILE A 792 -30.97 0.70 -13.85
C ILE A 792 -30.10 1.90 -14.23
N ARG A 793 -29.16 1.72 -15.18
CA ARG A 793 -28.28 2.80 -15.64
C ARG A 793 -29.06 3.97 -16.26
N GLU A 794 -30.04 3.67 -17.08
CA GLU A 794 -30.90 4.68 -17.72
C GLU A 794 -31.70 5.46 -16.68
N GLN A 795 -32.37 4.78 -15.77
CA GLN A 795 -33.23 5.38 -14.75
C GLN A 795 -32.43 6.24 -13.75
N LEU A 796 -31.26 5.78 -13.33
CA LEU A 796 -30.37 6.51 -12.44
C LEU A 796 -29.48 7.51 -13.18
N LYS A 797 -29.56 7.57 -14.53
CA LYS A 797 -28.71 8.43 -15.38
C LYS A 797 -27.20 8.22 -15.10
N LEU A 798 -26.80 6.98 -14.90
CA LEU A 798 -25.40 6.64 -14.64
C LEU A 798 -24.61 6.75 -15.94
N ILE A 799 -23.67 7.69 -15.96
CA ILE A 799 -22.80 7.93 -17.12
C ILE A 799 -21.69 6.88 -17.18
N SER A 800 -21.26 6.39 -16.04
CA SER A 800 -20.16 5.43 -15.93
C SER A 800 -20.63 3.98 -15.99
N PRO A 801 -19.87 3.08 -16.67
CA PRO A 801 -20.11 1.65 -16.60
C PRO A 801 -19.59 1.01 -15.30
N SER A 802 -19.07 1.82 -14.36
CA SER A 802 -18.44 1.30 -13.12
C SER A 802 -19.39 0.43 -12.31
N LEU A 803 -18.87 -0.68 -11.81
CA LEU A 803 -19.52 -1.61 -10.91
C LEU A 803 -18.76 -1.63 -9.57
N PRO A 804 -19.38 -1.99 -8.45
CA PRO A 804 -20.75 -2.47 -8.33
C PRO A 804 -21.80 -1.34 -8.27
N ILE A 805 -23.05 -1.68 -8.64
CA ILE A 805 -24.24 -0.84 -8.41
C ILE A 805 -25.15 -1.57 -7.42
N PHE A 806 -25.54 -0.94 -6.32
CA PHE A 806 -26.51 -1.46 -5.35
C PHE A 806 -27.69 -0.52 -5.21
N ILE A 807 -28.90 -1.06 -5.29
CA ILE A 807 -30.18 -0.35 -5.17
C ILE A 807 -31.14 -1.09 -4.25
#